data_8f053fe7c5c77d225955ce1bd2d82c22
#
_entry.id   8f053fe7c5c77d225955ce1bd2d82c22
#
_cell.length_a   1.000
_cell.length_b   1.000
_cell.length_c   1.000
_cell.angle_alpha   90.00
_cell.angle_beta   90.00
_cell.angle_gamma   90.00
#
_symmetry.space_group_name_H-M   'P 1'
#
loop_
_entity.id
_entity.type
_entity.pdbx_description
1 polymer ?
#
loop_
_entity_poly.entity_id
_entity_poly.type
_entity_poly.pdbx_seq_one_letter_code
_entity_poly.pdbx_strand_id
1 'polypeptide(L)'
;MRVPMNWLRELIALPEGTTTADVARTLTEHTAAVERIERVGGEVSGPVVVGQVLSMVPESHKNGKTINWCRVDVGPALNAQGHPKNVEDGVEGRGIVCGAHNFHVGDFVVVSLPGSVLPGGFEISARRTYGHMSDGMICAVDELGIGEDHTGILVLPSSVDGHALVPGEDARTILDIPEDVLEVDVTPDIGYCMSMRGIAREVSGVLGGAFSDIYGGVGTASSEDCVEDPVAVEGPVPVRLDSEACSRFVALPLEGFDATAPTPRFIQDRLFRAGMRPISLAVDVTNYVMLESGQPLHAYDADKVTGSIIVRKAGQGEKLRTLDDVERTLDPDDLVIADDSGVIGLAGVMGGATTEMSAESSSIILEGAHFDAMTVARTYRRHRLGSEASRRFERGVDPAAALPAVNRAAELLVRYGGATVGTVTAVGTIAAMPRQSINADLPSRVLGQNIGKDEVIDILTRSGVTVTAMGDSLSLVPPTWRPDLVDPFDYVEEVARKRGFDAVESVLPRTAGGGGLTKAQQARRRVTAAAAGAGFVEVISLPFMGDADLDHLGLDAEDPRRATVKLANPLDDTHPYLRTTLLPGLIEAAGRNISRSQDDLAIFETGTVFRATAKAAAPRPAVDHRPSDAELAEIAAALPAQPRMLAGLLTGHWLPDRWDGTAVKVNWTHAVLLAEEACHAVGLELQRRAAALMPWHPGRCAELVAEGQVIGHAGELHPTVCRKAGLPARSCAVELDLDALIAAAPGGGTIRGLSTFPVAKEDVALVVDEEVSAAQVREALVAGGGELLESVELFDVYAGEQVGEHRKSLAFSLRLRAADRTLTDAEAAEARDAAVARAEQVCGAQLRAQ
;
A
#
# COMPACT_ATOMS: atom_id res chain seq x y z
N MET A 1 0.87 8.03 -14.60
CA MET A 1 1.09 8.84 -15.82
C MET A 1 -0.18 9.59 -16.15
N ARG A 2 -0.12 10.92 -16.35
CA ARG A 2 -1.28 11.70 -16.82
C ARG A 2 -1.20 11.82 -18.35
N VAL A 3 -2.30 11.52 -19.03
CA VAL A 3 -2.36 11.40 -20.50
C VAL A 3 -3.44 12.34 -21.03
N PRO A 4 -3.06 13.55 -21.54
CA PRO A 4 -3.99 14.44 -22.21
C PRO A 4 -4.45 13.83 -23.52
N MET A 5 -5.77 13.73 -23.72
CA MET A 5 -6.37 13.00 -24.86
C MET A 5 -6.13 13.70 -26.21
N ASN A 6 -6.10 15.04 -26.23
CA ASN A 6 -5.83 15.77 -27.46
C ASN A 6 -4.39 15.55 -27.94
N TRP A 7 -3.43 15.52 -26.99
CA TRP A 7 -2.05 15.17 -27.32
C TRP A 7 -1.92 13.72 -27.80
N LEU A 8 -2.64 12.76 -27.17
CA LEU A 8 -2.64 11.36 -27.59
C LEU A 8 -3.16 11.20 -29.03
N ARG A 9 -4.20 11.96 -29.41
CA ARG A 9 -4.80 11.93 -30.77
C ARG A 9 -3.87 12.46 -31.87
N GLU A 10 -2.86 13.23 -31.53
CA GLU A 10 -1.83 13.64 -32.49
C GLU A 10 -0.89 12.48 -32.87
N LEU A 11 -0.69 11.54 -31.95
CA LEU A 11 0.18 10.38 -32.13
C LEU A 11 -0.54 9.16 -32.71
N ILE A 12 -1.89 9.10 -32.58
CA ILE A 12 -2.68 7.98 -33.06
C ILE A 12 -4.00 8.46 -33.69
N ALA A 13 -4.23 8.02 -34.92
CA ALA A 13 -5.53 8.18 -35.57
C ALA A 13 -6.51 7.11 -35.02
N LEU A 14 -7.25 7.46 -33.98
CA LEU A 14 -8.25 6.56 -33.38
C LEU A 14 -9.38 6.26 -34.37
N PRO A 15 -10.00 5.06 -34.33
CA PRO A 15 -11.19 4.74 -35.12
C PRO A 15 -12.32 5.75 -34.86
N GLU A 16 -13.11 6.04 -35.91
CA GLU A 16 -14.21 6.99 -35.82
C GLU A 16 -15.21 6.59 -34.72
N GLY A 17 -15.62 7.55 -33.91
CA GLY A 17 -16.54 7.36 -32.78
C GLY A 17 -15.88 6.87 -31.48
N THR A 18 -14.57 6.62 -31.44
CA THR A 18 -13.88 6.23 -30.21
C THR A 18 -13.92 7.36 -29.17
N THR A 19 -14.53 7.09 -28.03
CA THR A 19 -14.63 8.03 -26.90
C THR A 19 -13.42 7.92 -25.96
N THR A 20 -13.21 8.93 -25.12
CA THR A 20 -12.20 8.87 -24.04
C THR A 20 -12.44 7.67 -23.10
N ALA A 21 -13.72 7.36 -22.81
CA ALA A 21 -14.09 6.23 -21.99
C ALA A 21 -13.71 4.87 -22.62
N ASP A 22 -13.79 4.76 -23.97
CA ASP A 22 -13.36 3.56 -24.67
C ASP A 22 -11.84 3.37 -24.58
N VAL A 23 -11.07 4.45 -24.73
CA VAL A 23 -9.61 4.41 -24.55
C VAL A 23 -9.25 4.03 -23.11
N ALA A 24 -9.89 4.65 -22.11
CA ALA A 24 -9.67 4.34 -20.70
C ALA A 24 -9.98 2.87 -20.37
N ARG A 25 -11.11 2.36 -20.85
CA ARG A 25 -11.48 0.95 -20.69
C ARG A 25 -10.44 0.02 -21.34
N THR A 26 -10.04 0.32 -22.58
CA THR A 26 -9.05 -0.47 -23.32
C THR A 26 -7.71 -0.52 -22.60
N LEU A 27 -7.22 0.61 -22.10
CA LEU A 27 -5.99 0.64 -21.31
C LEU A 27 -6.12 -0.19 -20.04
N THR A 28 -7.23 -0.08 -19.30
CA THR A 28 -7.49 -0.84 -18.07
C THR A 28 -7.54 -2.35 -18.31
N GLU A 29 -8.19 -2.77 -19.40
CA GLU A 29 -8.39 -4.19 -19.69
C GLU A 29 -7.16 -4.87 -20.31
N HIS A 30 -6.26 -4.09 -20.95
CA HIS A 30 -5.18 -4.67 -21.79
C HIS A 30 -3.77 -4.19 -21.43
N THR A 31 -3.60 -3.14 -20.62
CA THR A 31 -2.28 -2.54 -20.39
C THR A 31 -2.06 -2.12 -18.94
N ALA A 32 -2.76 -1.07 -18.50
CA ALA A 32 -2.58 -0.47 -17.19
C ALA A 32 -3.87 0.20 -16.71
N ALA A 33 -4.15 0.12 -15.41
CA ALA A 33 -5.38 0.68 -14.84
C ALA A 33 -5.49 2.19 -15.08
N VAL A 34 -6.63 2.66 -15.57
CA VAL A 34 -7.00 4.07 -15.59
C VAL A 34 -7.81 4.34 -14.33
N GLU A 35 -7.22 5.07 -13.39
CA GLU A 35 -7.84 5.32 -12.09
C GLU A 35 -8.97 6.35 -12.17
N ARG A 36 -8.80 7.37 -13.04
CA ARG A 36 -9.83 8.39 -13.30
C ARG A 36 -9.65 9.07 -14.64
N ILE A 37 -10.73 9.72 -15.09
CA ILE A 37 -10.77 10.67 -16.20
C ILE A 37 -11.05 12.04 -15.59
N GLU A 38 -10.11 12.96 -15.71
CA GLU A 38 -10.26 14.35 -15.28
C GLU A 38 -10.62 15.20 -16.49
N ARG A 39 -11.61 16.09 -16.36
CA ARG A 39 -12.04 16.98 -17.43
C ARG A 39 -11.59 18.40 -17.15
N VAL A 40 -10.41 18.76 -17.65
CA VAL A 40 -9.79 20.08 -17.49
C VAL A 40 -10.60 21.13 -18.25
N GLY A 41 -10.97 22.24 -17.56
CA GLY A 41 -11.81 23.27 -18.14
C GLY A 41 -13.25 22.83 -18.44
N GLY A 42 -13.67 21.62 -17.96
CA GLY A 42 -14.97 21.02 -18.26
C GLY A 42 -16.18 21.74 -17.65
N GLU A 43 -15.96 22.53 -16.60
CA GLU A 43 -17.02 23.32 -15.94
C GLU A 43 -17.23 24.68 -16.61
N VAL A 44 -16.36 25.08 -17.53
CA VAL A 44 -16.46 26.36 -18.25
C VAL A 44 -17.51 26.28 -19.35
N SER A 45 -18.53 27.13 -19.24
CA SER A 45 -19.61 27.20 -20.25
C SER A 45 -20.09 28.61 -20.50
N GLY A 46 -20.87 28.80 -21.54
CA GLY A 46 -21.37 30.11 -21.96
C GLY A 46 -20.34 30.93 -22.79
N PRO A 47 -20.50 32.22 -22.95
CA PRO A 47 -19.66 33.06 -23.81
C PRO A 47 -18.33 33.43 -23.13
N VAL A 48 -17.30 32.58 -23.32
CA VAL A 48 -15.91 32.86 -22.91
C VAL A 48 -15.09 33.14 -24.16
N VAL A 49 -14.57 34.37 -24.30
CA VAL A 49 -14.01 34.87 -25.55
C VAL A 49 -12.63 35.51 -25.38
N VAL A 50 -11.91 35.59 -26.49
CA VAL A 50 -10.69 36.42 -26.60
C VAL A 50 -11.08 37.88 -26.57
N GLY A 51 -10.47 38.64 -25.68
CA GLY A 51 -10.60 40.13 -25.65
C GLY A 51 -9.26 40.81 -25.84
N GLN A 52 -9.28 42.05 -26.40
CA GLN A 52 -8.09 42.88 -26.43
C GLN A 52 -8.28 44.12 -25.53
N VAL A 53 -7.32 44.41 -24.70
CA VAL A 53 -7.37 45.54 -23.77
C VAL A 53 -7.14 46.86 -24.55
N LEU A 54 -8.18 47.70 -24.68
CA LEU A 54 -8.13 48.96 -25.37
C LEU A 54 -7.64 50.13 -24.49
N SER A 55 -8.07 50.08 -23.21
CA SER A 55 -7.61 51.06 -22.21
C SER A 55 -7.65 50.47 -20.80
N MET A 56 -6.82 51.03 -19.93
CA MET A 56 -6.69 50.61 -18.54
C MET A 56 -6.40 51.85 -17.67
N VAL A 57 -7.26 52.10 -16.69
CA VAL A 57 -7.11 53.22 -15.76
C VAL A 57 -7.02 52.64 -14.32
N PRO A 58 -5.87 52.78 -13.66
CA PRO A 58 -5.72 52.34 -12.29
C PRO A 58 -6.44 53.29 -11.33
N GLU A 59 -7.24 52.74 -10.40
CA GLU A 59 -8.00 53.50 -9.41
C GLU A 59 -7.73 52.93 -7.99
N SER A 60 -7.29 53.85 -7.09
CA SER A 60 -7.08 53.46 -5.69
C SER A 60 -8.34 53.75 -4.87
N HIS A 61 -8.76 52.80 -4.07
CA HIS A 61 -9.97 52.87 -3.27
C HIS A 61 -9.69 52.97 -1.76
N LYS A 62 -10.69 53.46 -1.00
CA LYS A 62 -10.59 53.69 0.46
C LYS A 62 -10.24 52.44 1.29
N ASN A 63 -10.41 51.26 0.74
CA ASN A 63 -10.06 49.96 1.37
C ASN A 63 -8.59 49.57 1.14
N GLY A 64 -7.76 50.43 0.56
CA GLY A 64 -6.35 50.19 0.28
C GLY A 64 -6.09 49.36 -0.97
N LYS A 65 -7.12 48.91 -1.70
CA LYS A 65 -6.98 48.17 -2.94
C LYS A 65 -6.91 49.13 -4.12
N THR A 66 -6.02 48.83 -5.07
CA THR A 66 -5.98 49.43 -6.40
C THR A 66 -6.60 48.47 -7.39
N ILE A 67 -7.53 48.94 -8.20
CA ILE A 67 -8.17 48.17 -9.28
C ILE A 67 -7.89 48.86 -10.60
N ASN A 68 -8.02 48.12 -11.70
CA ASN A 68 -7.96 48.66 -13.05
C ASN A 68 -9.38 48.73 -13.62
N TRP A 69 -9.82 49.89 -14.05
CA TRP A 69 -10.98 50.07 -14.90
C TRP A 69 -10.55 49.92 -16.35
N CYS A 70 -10.98 48.83 -17.00
CA CYS A 70 -10.54 48.42 -18.32
C CYS A 70 -11.65 48.61 -19.34
N ARG A 71 -11.27 48.97 -20.58
CA ARG A 71 -12.08 48.76 -21.78
C ARG A 71 -11.45 47.66 -22.59
N VAL A 72 -12.28 46.64 -22.89
CA VAL A 72 -11.83 45.41 -23.56
C VAL A 72 -12.68 45.19 -24.79
N ASP A 73 -12.04 45.17 -25.98
CA ASP A 73 -12.71 44.78 -27.22
C ASP A 73 -12.94 43.26 -27.19
N VAL A 74 -14.20 42.83 -27.29
CA VAL A 74 -14.62 41.42 -27.40
C VAL A 74 -15.30 41.13 -28.72
N GLY A 75 -14.99 41.95 -29.75
CA GLY A 75 -15.57 41.86 -31.09
C GLY A 75 -16.86 42.68 -31.25
N PRO A 76 -17.11 43.27 -32.44
CA PRO A 76 -18.18 44.26 -32.69
C PRO A 76 -19.57 43.78 -32.27
N ALA A 77 -19.90 42.51 -32.56
CA ALA A 77 -21.21 41.94 -32.22
C ALA A 77 -21.43 41.79 -30.72
N LEU A 78 -20.39 41.37 -30.00
CA LEU A 78 -20.46 41.19 -28.54
C LEU A 78 -20.34 42.52 -27.79
N ASN A 79 -19.55 43.47 -28.29
CA ASN A 79 -19.48 44.84 -27.75
C ASN A 79 -20.87 45.51 -27.78
N ALA A 80 -21.61 45.38 -28.90
CA ALA A 80 -22.95 45.93 -29.07
C ALA A 80 -23.99 45.31 -28.11
N GLN A 81 -23.78 44.13 -27.62
CA GLN A 81 -24.64 43.42 -26.66
C GLN A 81 -24.28 43.74 -25.19
N GLY A 82 -23.37 44.69 -24.96
CA GLY A 82 -22.95 45.09 -23.63
C GLY A 82 -24.04 45.69 -22.77
N HIS A 83 -23.77 45.85 -21.47
CA HIS A 83 -24.68 46.53 -20.57
C HIS A 83 -24.91 47.97 -21.05
N PRO A 84 -26.16 48.49 -21.07
CA PRO A 84 -26.50 49.80 -21.63
C PRO A 84 -25.59 50.95 -21.14
N LYS A 85 -25.21 50.97 -19.87
CA LYS A 85 -24.30 51.99 -19.33
C LYS A 85 -22.89 51.99 -19.94
N ASN A 86 -22.44 50.87 -20.49
CA ASN A 86 -21.14 50.77 -21.15
C ASN A 86 -21.23 50.98 -22.66
N VAL A 87 -22.41 50.76 -23.26
CA VAL A 87 -22.65 50.96 -24.69
C VAL A 87 -23.03 52.42 -24.97
N GLU A 88 -23.83 53.04 -24.08
CA GLU A 88 -24.35 54.43 -24.25
C GLU A 88 -23.31 55.51 -23.91
N ASP A 89 -22.19 55.17 -23.25
CA ASP A 89 -21.12 56.14 -22.96
C ASP A 89 -20.26 56.47 -24.19
N GLY A 90 -20.44 55.79 -25.32
CA GLY A 90 -19.77 56.01 -26.58
C GLY A 90 -18.29 55.63 -26.60
N VAL A 91 -17.81 54.92 -25.59
CA VAL A 91 -16.45 54.39 -25.49
C VAL A 91 -16.43 52.95 -26.01
N GLU A 92 -15.50 52.63 -26.92
CA GLU A 92 -15.36 51.32 -27.53
C GLU A 92 -15.01 50.25 -26.51
N GLY A 93 -15.58 49.01 -26.66
CA GLY A 93 -15.30 47.84 -25.82
C GLY A 93 -16.15 47.77 -24.57
N ARG A 94 -16.11 46.59 -23.93
CA ARG A 94 -16.79 46.30 -22.65
C ARG A 94 -16.05 46.96 -21.49
N GLY A 95 -16.78 47.56 -20.58
CA GLY A 95 -16.22 48.07 -19.33
C GLY A 95 -16.08 46.91 -18.31
N ILE A 96 -14.88 46.61 -17.85
CA ILE A 96 -14.60 45.55 -16.91
C ILE A 96 -13.68 46.01 -15.79
N VAL A 97 -14.01 45.69 -14.53
CA VAL A 97 -13.13 45.94 -13.38
C VAL A 97 -12.23 44.72 -13.16
N CYS A 98 -10.93 44.95 -13.15
CA CYS A 98 -9.93 43.92 -12.92
C CYS A 98 -9.02 44.26 -11.72
N GLY A 99 -8.75 43.29 -10.86
CA GLY A 99 -7.82 43.45 -9.72
C GLY A 99 -6.35 43.08 -10.02
N ALA A 100 -6.08 42.50 -11.16
CA ALA A 100 -4.74 42.12 -11.58
C ALA A 100 -3.94 43.26 -12.17
N HIS A 101 -2.62 43.17 -12.15
CA HIS A 101 -1.68 44.19 -12.64
C HIS A 101 -0.63 43.67 -13.61
N ASN A 102 -0.74 42.40 -14.06
CA ASN A 102 0.20 41.71 -14.93
C ASN A 102 -0.10 41.86 -16.44
N PHE A 103 -0.92 42.83 -16.83
CA PHE A 103 -1.29 43.05 -18.23
C PHE A 103 -1.28 44.54 -18.59
N HIS A 104 -1.29 44.84 -19.89
CA HIS A 104 -1.13 46.17 -20.44
C HIS A 104 -2.15 46.43 -21.55
N VAL A 105 -2.25 47.69 -21.98
CA VAL A 105 -3.03 48.07 -23.15
C VAL A 105 -2.42 47.43 -24.41
N GLY A 106 -3.27 46.79 -25.19
CA GLY A 106 -2.90 46.05 -26.40
C GLY A 106 -2.84 44.53 -26.18
N ASP A 107 -2.76 44.07 -24.92
CA ASP A 107 -2.69 42.65 -24.62
C ASP A 107 -4.01 41.93 -24.95
N PHE A 108 -3.88 40.66 -25.37
CA PHE A 108 -5.01 39.76 -25.52
C PHE A 108 -5.23 38.99 -24.18
N VAL A 109 -6.48 38.88 -23.81
CA VAL A 109 -6.93 38.29 -22.52
C VAL A 109 -8.15 37.40 -22.71
N VAL A 110 -8.39 36.53 -21.76
CA VAL A 110 -9.63 35.69 -21.75
C VAL A 110 -10.71 36.41 -20.97
N VAL A 111 -11.87 36.62 -21.59
CA VAL A 111 -13.02 37.34 -21.01
C VAL A 111 -14.23 36.44 -20.92
N SER A 112 -14.69 36.21 -19.70
CA SER A 112 -16.00 35.60 -19.43
C SER A 112 -17.07 36.68 -19.40
N LEU A 113 -18.01 36.60 -20.36
CA LEU A 113 -19.12 37.56 -20.49
C LEU A 113 -20.33 37.15 -19.62
N PRO A 114 -21.29 38.03 -19.35
CA PRO A 114 -22.52 37.64 -18.64
C PRO A 114 -23.24 36.48 -19.29
N GLY A 115 -23.61 35.47 -18.47
CA GLY A 115 -24.15 34.18 -18.88
C GLY A 115 -23.12 33.08 -19.01
N SER A 116 -21.83 33.36 -18.78
CA SER A 116 -20.83 32.31 -18.59
C SER A 116 -20.94 31.72 -17.19
N VAL A 117 -20.60 30.41 -17.07
CA VAL A 117 -20.42 29.73 -15.81
C VAL A 117 -18.98 29.22 -15.74
N LEU A 118 -18.31 29.52 -14.65
CA LEU A 118 -16.93 29.13 -14.36
C LEU A 118 -16.91 28.00 -13.29
N PRO A 119 -15.77 27.35 -13.06
CA PRO A 119 -15.63 26.29 -12.07
C PRO A 119 -16.26 26.63 -10.72
N GLY A 120 -16.84 25.59 -10.08
CA GLY A 120 -17.62 25.76 -8.85
C GLY A 120 -19.00 26.37 -9.05
N GLY A 121 -19.51 26.42 -10.31
CA GLY A 121 -20.83 26.97 -10.63
C GLY A 121 -20.88 28.51 -10.52
N PHE A 122 -19.73 29.19 -10.63
CA PHE A 122 -19.67 30.65 -10.52
C PHE A 122 -20.22 31.31 -11.79
N GLU A 123 -21.45 31.83 -11.68
CA GLU A 123 -22.17 32.48 -12.79
C GLU A 123 -21.72 33.94 -12.96
N ILE A 124 -21.32 34.33 -14.17
CA ILE A 124 -20.91 35.68 -14.52
C ILE A 124 -22.15 36.51 -14.88
N SER A 125 -22.28 37.67 -14.23
CA SER A 125 -23.31 38.65 -14.51
C SER A 125 -22.75 40.07 -14.48
N ALA A 126 -23.39 40.98 -15.23
CA ALA A 126 -23.05 42.40 -15.13
C ALA A 126 -23.39 42.92 -13.74
N ARG A 127 -22.38 43.50 -13.05
CA ARG A 127 -22.54 43.96 -11.66
C ARG A 127 -21.83 45.26 -11.38
N ARG A 128 -22.38 46.07 -10.46
CA ARG A 128 -21.72 47.30 -10.02
C ARG A 128 -20.59 46.95 -9.03
N THR A 129 -19.37 47.29 -9.40
CA THR A 129 -18.16 47.01 -8.59
C THR A 129 -17.30 48.28 -8.60
N TYR A 130 -16.84 48.74 -7.45
CA TYR A 130 -16.00 49.91 -7.26
C TYR A 130 -16.50 51.21 -7.97
N GLY A 131 -17.81 51.38 -8.10
CA GLY A 131 -18.42 52.54 -8.74
C GLY A 131 -18.74 52.35 -10.22
N HIS A 132 -18.11 51.41 -10.88
CA HIS A 132 -18.29 51.05 -12.30
C HIS A 132 -19.28 49.89 -12.50
N MET A 133 -19.84 49.78 -13.68
CA MET A 133 -20.59 48.60 -14.13
C MET A 133 -19.64 47.65 -14.81
N SER A 134 -19.17 46.65 -14.12
CA SER A 134 -18.35 45.57 -14.71
C SER A 134 -19.24 44.63 -15.51
N ASP A 135 -19.00 44.54 -16.81
CA ASP A 135 -19.82 43.80 -17.76
C ASP A 135 -19.06 42.57 -18.31
N GLY A 136 -18.61 41.77 -17.40
CA GLY A 136 -17.77 40.59 -17.60
C GLY A 136 -16.63 40.52 -16.59
N MET A 137 -15.78 39.50 -16.79
CA MET A 137 -14.60 39.23 -15.97
C MET A 137 -13.43 38.83 -16.87
N ILE A 138 -12.26 39.46 -16.69
CA ILE A 138 -11.01 38.99 -17.26
C ILE A 138 -10.49 37.86 -16.37
N CYS A 139 -10.26 36.67 -16.94
CA CYS A 139 -10.05 35.44 -16.18
C CYS A 139 -8.57 35.13 -15.93
N ALA A 140 -8.29 34.60 -14.75
CA ALA A 140 -7.05 33.94 -14.42
C ALA A 140 -7.07 32.43 -14.82
N VAL A 141 -5.95 31.78 -14.72
CA VAL A 141 -5.78 30.35 -15.10
C VAL A 141 -6.61 29.44 -14.17
N ASP A 142 -6.59 29.69 -12.87
CA ASP A 142 -7.35 28.95 -11.86
C ASP A 142 -8.87 29.16 -12.00
N GLU A 143 -9.29 30.38 -12.38
CA GLU A 143 -10.71 30.70 -12.59
C GLU A 143 -11.30 29.96 -13.80
N LEU A 144 -10.48 29.52 -14.74
CA LEU A 144 -10.87 28.70 -15.89
C LEU A 144 -10.74 27.19 -15.62
N GLY A 145 -10.21 26.80 -14.45
CA GLY A 145 -9.96 25.39 -14.12
C GLY A 145 -8.90 24.72 -15.00
N ILE A 146 -7.93 25.50 -15.49
CA ILE A 146 -6.85 25.04 -16.37
C ILE A 146 -5.46 25.20 -15.76
N GLY A 147 -5.37 25.57 -14.48
CA GLY A 147 -4.15 25.70 -13.72
C GLY A 147 -4.39 26.14 -12.30
N GLU A 148 -3.31 26.32 -11.52
CA GLU A 148 -3.35 26.75 -10.12
C GLU A 148 -2.87 28.19 -9.91
N ASP A 149 -2.39 28.86 -10.96
CA ASP A 149 -1.86 30.23 -10.87
C ASP A 149 -3.00 31.24 -10.73
N HIS A 150 -3.01 31.91 -9.59
CA HIS A 150 -3.95 32.99 -9.25
C HIS A 150 -3.24 34.35 -9.00
N THR A 151 -1.96 34.46 -9.38
CA THR A 151 -1.16 35.70 -9.15
C THR A 151 -1.53 36.80 -10.09
N GLY A 152 -2.20 36.49 -11.21
CA GLY A 152 -2.65 37.46 -12.23
C GLY A 152 -3.66 36.86 -13.20
N ILE A 153 -4.07 37.63 -14.17
CA ILE A 153 -4.95 37.17 -15.25
C ILE A 153 -4.15 36.42 -16.31
N LEU A 154 -4.86 35.61 -17.11
CA LEU A 154 -4.29 34.92 -18.26
C LEU A 154 -4.12 35.89 -19.42
N VAL A 155 -2.86 36.23 -19.73
CA VAL A 155 -2.50 37.03 -20.92
C VAL A 155 -2.14 36.08 -22.05
N LEU A 156 -2.74 36.30 -23.23
CA LEU A 156 -2.50 35.51 -24.43
C LEU A 156 -1.49 36.23 -25.34
N PRO A 157 -0.63 35.49 -26.04
CA PRO A 157 0.19 36.09 -27.10
C PRO A 157 -0.72 36.61 -28.25
N SER A 158 -0.19 37.48 -29.12
CA SER A 158 -0.96 37.99 -30.25
C SER A 158 -1.32 36.93 -31.32
N SER A 159 -0.67 35.76 -31.23
CA SER A 159 -0.99 34.58 -32.04
C SER A 159 -0.70 33.30 -31.28
N VAL A 160 -1.52 32.29 -31.51
CA VAL A 160 -1.37 30.92 -30.96
C VAL A 160 -1.25 29.94 -32.11
N ASP A 161 -0.19 29.15 -32.14
CA ASP A 161 0.12 28.18 -33.21
C ASP A 161 0.05 28.73 -34.64
N GLY A 162 0.45 29.98 -34.78
CA GLY A 162 0.41 30.68 -36.07
C GLY A 162 -0.92 31.33 -36.45
N HIS A 163 -1.96 31.12 -35.65
CA HIS A 163 -3.27 31.77 -35.76
C HIS A 163 -3.23 33.12 -35.03
N ALA A 164 -3.40 34.23 -35.75
CA ALA A 164 -3.48 35.57 -35.15
C ALA A 164 -4.84 35.71 -34.42
N LEU A 165 -4.80 36.03 -33.11
CA LEU A 165 -6.01 36.17 -32.31
C LEU A 165 -6.87 37.36 -32.76
N VAL A 166 -8.20 37.13 -32.77
CA VAL A 166 -9.18 38.15 -33.07
C VAL A 166 -10.14 38.31 -31.89
N PRO A 167 -10.40 39.54 -31.43
CA PRO A 167 -11.40 39.76 -30.35
C PRO A 167 -12.78 39.19 -30.69
N GLY A 168 -13.37 38.47 -29.78
CA GLY A 168 -14.66 37.79 -29.92
C GLY A 168 -14.61 36.31 -30.34
N GLU A 169 -13.42 35.78 -30.64
CA GLU A 169 -13.24 34.34 -30.86
C GLU A 169 -13.51 33.55 -29.57
N ASP A 170 -14.01 32.32 -29.68
CA ASP A 170 -14.21 31.45 -28.54
C ASP A 170 -12.85 31.09 -27.91
N ALA A 171 -12.60 31.63 -26.72
CA ALA A 171 -11.35 31.36 -26.01
C ALA A 171 -11.15 29.89 -25.63
N ARG A 172 -12.21 29.10 -25.53
CA ARG A 172 -12.11 27.67 -25.23
C ARG A 172 -11.44 26.91 -26.36
N THR A 173 -11.70 27.29 -27.61
CA THR A 173 -11.03 26.70 -28.77
C THR A 173 -9.53 27.04 -28.78
N ILE A 174 -9.18 28.31 -28.44
CA ILE A 174 -7.79 28.76 -28.36
C ILE A 174 -7.03 28.10 -27.22
N LEU A 175 -7.71 27.78 -26.10
CA LEU A 175 -7.16 27.14 -24.91
C LEU A 175 -7.24 25.57 -24.97
N ASP A 176 -7.82 25.03 -26.04
CA ASP A 176 -8.02 23.60 -26.22
C ASP A 176 -8.76 22.96 -25.00
N ILE A 177 -9.87 23.57 -24.61
CA ILE A 177 -10.73 23.10 -23.49
C ILE A 177 -12.21 22.96 -23.94
N PRO A 178 -12.97 22.01 -23.34
CA PRO A 178 -12.51 21.07 -22.32
C PRO A 178 -11.63 19.97 -22.88
N GLU A 179 -10.65 19.52 -22.08
CA GLU A 179 -9.83 18.36 -22.42
C GLU A 179 -9.94 17.27 -21.36
N ASP A 180 -10.09 16.04 -21.80
CA ASP A 180 -10.06 14.86 -20.93
C ASP A 180 -8.61 14.42 -20.72
N VAL A 181 -8.23 14.19 -19.47
CA VAL A 181 -6.90 13.70 -19.05
C VAL A 181 -7.09 12.38 -18.32
N LEU A 182 -6.48 11.30 -18.82
CA LEU A 182 -6.48 10.01 -18.16
C LEU A 182 -5.38 9.96 -17.09
N GLU A 183 -5.69 9.45 -15.92
CA GLU A 183 -4.71 9.09 -14.90
C GLU A 183 -4.45 7.58 -14.96
N VAL A 184 -3.28 7.21 -15.48
CA VAL A 184 -2.88 5.82 -15.76
C VAL A 184 -1.86 5.38 -14.72
N ASP A 185 -2.15 4.27 -14.02
CA ASP A 185 -1.20 3.62 -13.09
C ASP A 185 -0.31 2.65 -13.86
N VAL A 186 0.88 3.13 -14.26
CA VAL A 186 1.84 2.35 -15.05
C VAL A 186 2.65 1.46 -14.13
N THR A 187 2.56 0.14 -14.33
CA THR A 187 3.34 -0.86 -13.60
C THR A 187 4.84 -0.84 -13.98
N PRO A 188 5.74 -1.31 -13.12
CA PRO A 188 7.19 -1.23 -13.38
C PRO A 188 7.68 -1.98 -14.62
N ASP A 189 7.01 -3.02 -15.05
CA ASP A 189 7.33 -3.88 -16.21
C ASP A 189 7.10 -3.18 -17.54
N ILE A 190 6.07 -2.35 -17.65
CA ILE A 190 5.74 -1.61 -18.87
C ILE A 190 6.23 -0.16 -18.82
N GLY A 191 7.47 0.05 -18.40
CA GLY A 191 8.09 1.37 -18.21
C GLY A 191 7.98 2.32 -19.41
N TYR A 192 7.99 1.80 -20.64
CA TYR A 192 7.79 2.57 -21.86
C TYR A 192 6.43 3.30 -21.92
N CYS A 193 5.41 2.81 -21.21
CA CYS A 193 4.11 3.47 -21.04
C CYS A 193 4.16 4.74 -20.18
N MET A 194 5.30 5.07 -19.59
CA MET A 194 5.50 6.38 -18.95
C MET A 194 5.76 7.50 -19.99
N SER A 195 5.18 7.36 -21.18
CA SER A 195 5.26 8.32 -22.27
C SER A 195 4.01 8.32 -23.12
N MET A 196 3.73 9.44 -23.79
CA MET A 196 2.65 9.55 -24.77
C MET A 196 2.83 8.55 -25.91
N ARG A 197 4.10 8.40 -26.38
CA ARG A 197 4.50 7.46 -27.42
C ARG A 197 4.17 6.00 -27.02
N GLY A 198 4.48 5.61 -25.80
CA GLY A 198 4.20 4.25 -25.28
C GLY A 198 2.70 3.96 -25.15
N ILE A 199 1.95 4.91 -24.58
CA ILE A 199 0.48 4.80 -24.49
C ILE A 199 -0.15 4.73 -25.88
N ALA A 200 0.30 5.55 -26.84
CA ALA A 200 -0.22 5.51 -28.21
C ALA A 200 0.02 4.15 -28.88
N ARG A 201 1.20 3.53 -28.68
CA ARG A 201 1.49 2.16 -29.17
C ARG A 201 0.54 1.13 -28.57
N GLU A 202 0.30 1.19 -27.28
CA GLU A 202 -0.60 0.27 -26.59
C GLU A 202 -2.03 0.38 -27.10
N VAL A 203 -2.56 1.60 -27.20
CA VAL A 203 -3.90 1.86 -27.72
C VAL A 203 -4.02 1.40 -29.18
N SER A 204 -3.01 1.70 -30.01
CA SER A 204 -2.96 1.24 -31.40
C SER A 204 -2.93 -0.30 -31.52
N GLY A 205 -2.18 -0.95 -30.64
CA GLY A 205 -2.06 -2.41 -30.62
C GLY A 205 -3.36 -3.16 -30.29
N VAL A 206 -4.32 -2.51 -29.64
CA VAL A 206 -5.61 -3.10 -29.23
C VAL A 206 -6.78 -2.56 -30.05
N LEU A 207 -7.00 -1.24 -30.05
CA LEU A 207 -8.13 -0.62 -30.77
C LEU A 207 -7.92 -0.54 -32.28
N GLY A 208 -6.67 -0.72 -32.74
CA GLY A 208 -6.31 -0.38 -34.10
C GLY A 208 -6.10 1.13 -34.24
N GLY A 209 -6.00 1.59 -35.48
CA GLY A 209 -5.63 2.97 -35.77
C GLY A 209 -4.16 3.11 -36.12
N ALA A 210 -3.84 4.10 -36.97
CA ALA A 210 -2.46 4.34 -37.40
C ALA A 210 -1.69 5.09 -36.30
N PHE A 211 -0.71 4.45 -35.72
CA PHE A 211 0.26 5.09 -34.82
C PHE A 211 1.31 5.84 -35.67
N SER A 212 1.46 7.12 -35.44
CA SER A 212 2.46 7.97 -36.08
C SER A 212 3.66 8.14 -35.17
N ASP A 213 4.72 7.35 -35.41
CA ASP A 213 5.96 7.47 -34.61
C ASP A 213 6.82 8.62 -35.15
N ILE A 214 6.74 9.77 -34.47
CA ILE A 214 7.52 10.96 -34.82
C ILE A 214 9.05 10.79 -34.66
N TYR A 215 9.48 9.72 -34.00
CA TYR A 215 10.89 9.37 -33.79
C TYR A 215 11.43 8.38 -34.84
N GLY A 216 10.70 8.16 -35.94
CA GLY A 216 11.17 7.41 -37.11
C GLY A 216 11.36 5.92 -36.93
N GLY A 217 10.51 5.29 -36.07
CA GLY A 217 10.57 3.83 -35.91
C GLY A 217 11.79 3.33 -35.11
N VAL A 218 12.44 4.18 -34.38
CA VAL A 218 13.57 3.85 -33.49
C VAL A 218 13.17 2.73 -32.53
N GLY A 219 14.03 1.70 -32.45
CA GLY A 219 13.79 0.54 -31.57
C GLY A 219 12.96 -0.58 -32.21
N THR A 220 12.55 -0.50 -33.49
CA THR A 220 12.05 -1.68 -34.21
C THR A 220 13.26 -2.47 -34.70
N ALA A 221 13.46 -3.66 -34.15
CA ALA A 221 14.49 -4.59 -34.65
C ALA A 221 14.16 -4.93 -36.09
N SER A 222 14.92 -4.38 -37.04
CA SER A 222 14.91 -4.84 -38.41
C SER A 222 16.10 -5.75 -38.62
N SER A 223 15.81 -7.04 -38.95
CA SER A 223 16.75 -8.04 -39.45
C SER A 223 17.81 -8.60 -38.48
N GLU A 224 18.31 -9.76 -38.86
CA GLU A 224 19.24 -10.67 -38.17
C GLU A 224 20.59 -10.10 -37.76
N ASP A 225 20.88 -8.92 -38.21
CA ASP A 225 22.13 -8.20 -37.89
C ASP A 225 21.85 -7.26 -36.72
N CYS A 226 22.63 -7.40 -35.66
CA CYS A 226 22.76 -6.42 -34.58
C CYS A 226 22.47 -5.02 -35.12
N VAL A 227 21.68 -4.23 -34.41
CA VAL A 227 21.74 -2.80 -34.63
C VAL A 227 23.21 -2.41 -34.35
N GLU A 228 24.06 -2.49 -35.39
CA GLU A 228 25.29 -1.75 -35.39
C GLU A 228 24.84 -0.31 -35.31
N ASP A 229 24.94 0.21 -34.11
CA ASP A 229 24.75 1.61 -33.85
C ASP A 229 25.58 2.40 -34.85
N PRO A 230 25.03 3.41 -35.52
CA PRO A 230 25.86 4.24 -36.32
C PRO A 230 26.98 4.76 -35.43
N VAL A 231 28.18 4.37 -35.78
CA VAL A 231 29.49 4.70 -35.25
C VAL A 231 29.45 5.79 -34.16
N ALA A 232 30.18 5.55 -33.05
CA ALA A 232 30.47 6.61 -32.10
C ALA A 232 30.78 7.90 -32.87
N VAL A 233 29.93 8.92 -32.75
CA VAL A 233 30.16 10.19 -33.47
C VAL A 233 31.00 11.06 -32.53
N GLU A 234 32.23 11.33 -32.94
CA GLU A 234 33.11 12.28 -32.25
C GLU A 234 32.69 13.70 -32.63
N GLY A 235 32.06 14.40 -31.68
CA GLY A 235 31.70 15.82 -31.76
C GLY A 235 32.61 16.70 -30.89
N PRO A 236 32.34 18.00 -30.80
CA PRO A 236 33.18 18.95 -30.07
C PRO A 236 33.08 18.82 -28.55
N VAL A 237 32.05 18.18 -28.01
CA VAL A 237 31.92 17.89 -26.57
C VAL A 237 32.58 16.55 -26.25
N PRO A 238 33.75 16.52 -25.60
CA PRO A 238 34.37 15.24 -25.24
C PRO A 238 33.55 14.50 -24.17
N VAL A 239 33.21 13.23 -24.42
CA VAL A 239 32.48 12.38 -23.49
C VAL A 239 33.25 11.09 -23.27
N ARG A 240 33.35 10.65 -22.01
CA ARG A 240 33.96 9.40 -21.59
C ARG A 240 33.06 8.59 -20.67
N LEU A 241 32.91 7.31 -20.95
CA LEU A 241 32.17 6.37 -20.12
C LEU A 241 33.19 5.50 -19.34
N ASP A 242 33.29 5.74 -18.02
CA ASP A 242 34.17 5.01 -17.11
C ASP A 242 33.34 4.01 -16.25
N SER A 243 32.11 3.72 -16.65
CA SER A 243 31.20 2.77 -15.99
C SER A 243 30.31 2.05 -16.99
N GLU A 244 30.21 0.72 -16.87
CA GLU A 244 29.25 -0.09 -17.66
C GLU A 244 27.78 0.20 -17.34
N ALA A 245 27.49 0.89 -16.22
CA ALA A 245 26.13 1.31 -15.86
C ALA A 245 25.58 2.45 -16.73
N CYS A 246 26.39 2.98 -17.67
CA CYS A 246 25.93 3.85 -18.75
C CYS A 246 26.28 3.19 -20.07
N SER A 247 25.29 2.70 -20.81
CA SER A 247 25.52 2.03 -22.09
C SER A 247 25.50 2.98 -23.28
N ARG A 248 24.86 4.14 -23.14
CA ARG A 248 24.75 5.16 -24.20
C ARG A 248 24.73 6.55 -23.58
N PHE A 249 25.48 7.48 -24.19
CA PHE A 249 25.44 8.92 -23.86
C PHE A 249 25.54 9.77 -25.12
N VAL A 250 24.64 10.72 -25.23
CA VAL A 250 24.54 11.66 -26.35
C VAL A 250 24.66 13.08 -25.78
N ALA A 251 25.58 13.87 -26.32
CA ALA A 251 25.77 15.26 -25.99
C ALA A 251 25.66 16.12 -27.29
N LEU A 252 24.70 17.05 -27.31
CA LEU A 252 24.48 17.94 -28.45
C LEU A 252 24.62 19.39 -28.01
N PRO A 253 25.67 20.12 -28.48
CA PRO A 253 25.82 21.53 -28.17
C PRO A 253 24.88 22.36 -29.03
N LEU A 254 24.32 23.41 -28.42
CA LEU A 254 23.54 24.47 -29.09
C LEU A 254 24.11 25.82 -28.69
N GLU A 255 24.24 26.73 -29.65
CA GLU A 255 24.79 28.07 -29.47
C GLU A 255 23.73 29.14 -29.78
N GLY A 256 23.88 30.34 -29.20
CA GLY A 256 22.99 31.45 -29.47
C GLY A 256 21.57 31.29 -28.95
N PHE A 257 21.38 30.47 -27.95
CA PHE A 257 20.08 30.24 -27.28
C PHE A 257 19.65 31.48 -26.48
N ASP A 258 18.40 31.91 -26.65
CA ASP A 258 17.79 32.95 -25.83
C ASP A 258 17.10 32.30 -24.62
N ALA A 259 17.77 32.34 -23.47
CA ALA A 259 17.23 31.78 -22.22
C ALA A 259 16.02 32.55 -21.67
N THR A 260 15.75 33.73 -22.18
CA THR A 260 14.59 34.57 -21.79
C THR A 260 13.38 34.37 -22.72
N ALA A 261 13.54 33.61 -23.80
CA ALA A 261 12.45 33.28 -24.70
C ALA A 261 11.32 32.54 -23.95
N PRO A 262 10.06 32.94 -24.13
CA PRO A 262 8.95 32.31 -23.42
C PRO A 262 8.70 30.89 -23.96
N THR A 263 8.38 29.98 -23.08
CA THR A 263 7.90 28.64 -23.46
C THR A 263 6.61 28.78 -24.26
N PRO A 264 6.45 28.11 -25.42
CA PRO A 264 5.21 28.08 -26.19
C PRO A 264 4.03 27.57 -25.35
N ARG A 265 2.86 28.19 -25.58
CA ARG A 265 1.68 27.89 -24.77
C ARG A 265 1.29 26.41 -24.80
N PHE A 266 1.32 25.75 -25.97
CA PHE A 266 0.99 24.33 -26.09
C PHE A 266 1.93 23.44 -25.25
N ILE A 267 3.22 23.78 -25.11
CA ILE A 267 4.15 23.06 -24.24
C ILE A 267 3.76 23.26 -22.78
N GLN A 268 3.51 24.53 -22.37
CA GLN A 268 3.08 24.83 -20.99
C GLN A 268 1.82 24.08 -20.60
N ASP A 269 0.79 24.12 -21.47
CA ASP A 269 -0.50 23.44 -21.23
C ASP A 269 -0.35 21.92 -21.12
N ARG A 270 0.42 21.29 -22.01
CA ARG A 270 0.68 19.85 -21.98
C ARG A 270 1.47 19.41 -20.76
N LEU A 271 2.50 20.17 -20.39
CA LEU A 271 3.23 19.93 -19.14
C LEU A 271 2.31 20.01 -17.94
N PHE A 272 1.51 21.08 -17.84
CA PHE A 272 0.59 21.26 -16.74
C PHE A 272 -0.43 20.13 -16.65
N ARG A 273 -1.08 19.78 -17.77
CA ARG A 273 -2.06 18.68 -17.86
C ARG A 273 -1.43 17.31 -17.53
N ALA A 274 -0.14 17.13 -17.87
CA ALA A 274 0.65 15.98 -17.48
C ALA A 274 1.15 16.00 -16.03
N GLY A 275 0.86 17.06 -15.26
CA GLY A 275 1.21 17.19 -13.84
C GLY A 275 2.59 17.81 -13.58
N MET A 276 3.19 18.49 -14.56
CA MET A 276 4.48 19.17 -14.43
C MET A 276 4.32 20.69 -14.54
N ARG A 277 5.00 21.43 -13.66
CA ARG A 277 4.97 22.89 -13.69
C ARG A 277 6.00 23.42 -14.69
N PRO A 278 5.60 24.31 -15.64
CA PRO A 278 6.54 25.02 -16.50
C PRO A 278 7.51 25.89 -15.69
N ILE A 279 8.78 25.98 -16.16
CA ILE A 279 9.86 26.71 -15.46
C ILE A 279 10.55 27.68 -16.42
N SER A 280 11.17 27.16 -17.49
CA SER A 280 11.86 27.95 -18.53
C SER A 280 11.91 27.11 -19.80
N LEU A 281 12.09 27.77 -20.95
CA LEU A 281 12.04 27.12 -22.24
C LEU A 281 12.96 25.90 -22.35
N ALA A 282 14.19 25.98 -21.86
CA ALA A 282 15.13 24.85 -21.92
C ALA A 282 14.65 23.65 -21.07
N VAL A 283 14.22 23.90 -19.83
CA VAL A 283 13.71 22.87 -18.90
C VAL A 283 12.38 22.32 -19.41
N ASP A 284 11.50 23.18 -19.89
CA ASP A 284 10.17 22.79 -20.36
C ASP A 284 10.25 21.91 -21.60
N VAL A 285 11.16 22.20 -22.52
CA VAL A 285 11.41 21.40 -23.72
C VAL A 285 11.98 20.01 -23.35
N THR A 286 12.93 19.93 -22.41
CA THR A 286 13.45 18.62 -21.96
C THR A 286 12.37 17.79 -21.26
N ASN A 287 11.53 18.40 -20.42
CA ASN A 287 10.39 17.74 -19.77
C ASN A 287 9.30 17.31 -20.79
N TYR A 288 9.01 18.18 -21.76
CA TYR A 288 8.05 17.88 -22.82
C TYR A 288 8.47 16.64 -23.63
N VAL A 289 9.74 16.62 -24.09
CA VAL A 289 10.27 15.48 -24.86
C VAL A 289 10.34 14.22 -24.02
N MET A 290 10.65 14.31 -22.72
CA MET A 290 10.59 13.18 -21.80
C MET A 290 9.17 12.60 -21.71
N LEU A 291 8.13 13.42 -21.56
CA LEU A 291 6.73 12.96 -21.54
C LEU A 291 6.30 12.42 -22.91
N GLU A 292 6.76 13.01 -24.00
CA GLU A 292 6.43 12.58 -25.37
C GLU A 292 7.04 11.24 -25.70
N SER A 293 8.34 11.06 -25.45
CA SER A 293 9.16 9.91 -25.90
C SER A 293 9.42 8.83 -24.86
N GLY A 294 9.40 9.19 -23.57
CA GLY A 294 9.88 8.35 -22.46
C GLY A 294 11.38 8.49 -22.15
N GLN A 295 12.12 9.28 -22.91
CA GLN A 295 13.56 9.52 -22.73
C GLN A 295 13.78 10.76 -21.88
N PRO A 296 14.25 10.66 -20.63
CA PRO A 296 14.66 11.82 -19.86
C PRO A 296 15.86 12.52 -20.51
N LEU A 297 15.83 13.83 -20.54
CA LEU A 297 16.89 14.70 -21.04
C LEU A 297 17.37 15.66 -19.95
N HIS A 298 18.60 16.13 -20.09
CA HIS A 298 19.12 17.21 -19.27
C HIS A 298 19.78 18.30 -20.14
N ALA A 299 19.77 19.55 -19.66
CA ALA A 299 20.37 20.67 -20.31
C ALA A 299 21.39 21.31 -19.36
N TYR A 300 22.66 21.31 -19.78
CA TYR A 300 23.74 22.00 -19.08
C TYR A 300 23.99 23.39 -19.69
N ASP A 301 24.32 24.35 -18.86
CA ASP A 301 24.96 25.61 -19.30
C ASP A 301 26.37 25.27 -19.81
N ALA A 302 26.58 25.32 -21.11
CA ALA A 302 27.83 24.91 -21.76
C ALA A 302 29.05 25.70 -21.24
N ASP A 303 28.87 26.95 -20.87
CA ASP A 303 29.94 27.83 -20.39
C ASP A 303 30.39 27.45 -18.95
N LYS A 304 29.58 26.66 -18.22
CA LYS A 304 29.90 26.19 -16.89
C LYS A 304 30.49 24.74 -16.85
N VAL A 305 30.41 24.02 -17.97
CA VAL A 305 31.02 22.68 -18.10
C VAL A 305 32.50 22.80 -18.40
N THR A 306 33.34 22.15 -17.62
CA THR A 306 34.79 22.25 -17.75
C THR A 306 35.38 20.98 -18.35
N GLY A 307 35.94 21.07 -19.58
CA GLY A 307 36.64 19.94 -20.21
C GLY A 307 35.72 18.81 -20.67
N SER A 308 35.99 17.57 -20.25
CA SER A 308 35.24 16.39 -20.68
C SER A 308 34.08 16.03 -19.76
N ILE A 309 32.93 15.62 -20.31
CA ILE A 309 31.87 14.97 -19.54
C ILE A 309 32.26 13.51 -19.29
N ILE A 310 32.24 13.08 -18.04
CA ILE A 310 32.69 11.77 -17.62
C ILE A 310 31.56 11.09 -16.84
N VAL A 311 31.07 9.95 -17.30
CA VAL A 311 30.12 9.10 -16.54
C VAL A 311 30.89 8.03 -15.78
N ARG A 312 30.88 8.09 -14.45
CA ARG A 312 31.67 7.22 -13.57
C ARG A 312 30.95 6.90 -12.25
N LYS A 313 31.50 6.00 -11.47
CA LYS A 313 31.11 5.85 -10.07
C LYS A 313 31.62 7.03 -9.24
N ALA A 314 30.89 7.39 -8.19
CA ALA A 314 31.32 8.42 -7.25
C ALA A 314 32.57 7.97 -6.45
N GLY A 315 33.44 8.93 -6.12
CA GLY A 315 34.52 8.70 -5.17
C GLY A 315 34.04 8.67 -3.73
N GLN A 316 34.83 8.06 -2.84
CA GLN A 316 34.50 7.99 -1.42
C GLN A 316 34.38 9.39 -0.81
N GLY A 317 33.19 9.73 -0.31
CA GLY A 317 32.92 10.99 0.37
C GLY A 317 32.84 12.20 -0.56
N GLU A 318 32.74 12.02 -1.87
CA GLU A 318 32.44 13.11 -2.81
C GLU A 318 31.12 13.78 -2.42
N LYS A 319 31.01 15.06 -2.76
CA LYS A 319 29.83 15.86 -2.48
C LYS A 319 29.29 16.48 -3.75
N LEU A 320 27.97 16.59 -3.81
CA LEU A 320 27.23 17.28 -4.87
C LEU A 320 26.16 18.15 -4.25
N ARG A 321 26.07 19.42 -4.68
CA ARG A 321 24.91 20.25 -4.46
C ARG A 321 23.96 20.06 -5.63
N THR A 322 22.81 19.47 -5.37
CA THR A 322 21.77 19.18 -6.38
C THR A 322 20.89 20.39 -6.65
N LEU A 323 20.09 20.36 -7.74
CA LEU A 323 19.20 21.45 -8.16
C LEU A 323 18.14 21.85 -7.13
N ASP A 324 17.87 21.03 -6.14
CA ASP A 324 17.01 21.33 -4.97
C ASP A 324 17.77 22.04 -3.83
N ASP A 325 18.98 22.53 -4.10
CA ASP A 325 19.85 23.27 -3.19
C ASP A 325 20.38 22.49 -1.98
N VAL A 326 20.26 21.15 -2.02
CA VAL A 326 20.71 20.25 -0.96
C VAL A 326 22.12 19.73 -1.24
N GLU A 327 23.05 19.89 -0.28
CA GLU A 327 24.37 19.26 -0.35
C GLU A 327 24.27 17.79 0.05
N ARG A 328 24.68 16.89 -0.84
CA ARG A 328 24.62 15.43 -0.63
C ARG A 328 26.02 14.85 -0.59
N THR A 329 26.26 13.97 0.38
CA THR A 329 27.45 13.11 0.38
C THR A 329 27.14 11.86 -0.43
N LEU A 330 27.97 11.61 -1.44
CA LEU A 330 27.78 10.53 -2.40
C LEU A 330 28.32 9.21 -1.88
N ASP A 331 27.68 8.12 -2.29
CA ASP A 331 28.12 6.76 -2.02
C ASP A 331 28.95 6.22 -3.21
N PRO A 332 30.00 5.42 -3.02
CA PRO A 332 30.81 4.85 -4.11
C PRO A 332 30.02 4.01 -5.12
N ASP A 333 28.81 3.57 -4.76
CA ASP A 333 27.90 2.86 -5.67
C ASP A 333 27.04 3.80 -6.52
N ASP A 334 26.99 5.10 -6.22
CA ASP A 334 26.25 6.06 -7.02
C ASP A 334 26.90 6.27 -8.37
N LEU A 335 26.10 6.28 -9.43
CA LEU A 335 26.54 6.69 -10.76
C LEU A 335 26.43 8.21 -10.88
N VAL A 336 27.50 8.85 -11.26
CA VAL A 336 27.58 10.29 -11.39
C VAL A 336 27.99 10.72 -12.78
N ILE A 337 27.54 11.91 -13.15
CA ILE A 337 28.07 12.65 -14.28
C ILE A 337 29.02 13.68 -13.68
N ALA A 338 30.25 13.72 -14.20
CA ALA A 338 31.30 14.59 -13.74
C ALA A 338 31.91 15.33 -14.94
N ASP A 339 32.59 16.42 -14.67
CA ASP A 339 33.51 17.08 -15.58
C ASP A 339 34.91 17.17 -14.95
N ASP A 340 35.82 17.92 -15.56
CA ASP A 340 37.19 18.08 -15.02
C ASP A 340 37.21 18.89 -13.69
N SER A 341 36.13 19.57 -13.32
CA SER A 341 35.99 20.30 -12.05
C SER A 341 35.44 19.43 -10.91
N GLY A 342 34.76 18.33 -11.21
CA GLY A 342 34.14 17.43 -10.22
C GLY A 342 32.79 16.88 -10.67
N VAL A 343 31.95 16.46 -9.70
CA VAL A 343 30.63 15.90 -9.98
C VAL A 343 29.65 17.03 -10.30
N ILE A 344 28.96 16.92 -11.45
CA ILE A 344 27.95 17.87 -11.94
C ILE A 344 26.53 17.30 -11.95
N GLY A 345 26.33 16.02 -11.63
CA GLY A 345 25.00 15.43 -11.54
C GLY A 345 24.99 14.00 -11.01
N LEU A 346 23.85 13.59 -10.44
CA LEU A 346 23.52 12.18 -10.19
C LEU A 346 22.85 11.62 -11.43
N ALA A 347 23.51 10.67 -12.08
CA ALA A 347 23.06 10.10 -13.36
C ALA A 347 21.63 9.55 -13.29
N GLY A 348 20.75 10.06 -14.14
CA GLY A 348 19.35 9.64 -14.21
C GLY A 348 18.47 10.05 -13.02
N VAL A 349 18.98 10.81 -12.05
CA VAL A 349 18.26 11.23 -10.85
C VAL A 349 18.06 12.73 -10.79
N MET A 350 19.15 13.52 -10.67
CA MET A 350 19.05 14.99 -10.60
C MET A 350 20.38 15.64 -10.97
N GLY A 351 20.32 16.74 -11.71
CA GLY A 351 21.47 17.56 -12.06
C GLY A 351 22.05 18.31 -10.84
N GLY A 352 23.27 18.78 -10.99
CA GLY A 352 23.97 19.61 -10.01
C GLY A 352 23.75 21.11 -10.25
N ALA A 353 23.75 21.89 -9.18
CA ALA A 353 23.57 23.34 -9.24
C ALA A 353 24.70 24.09 -9.96
N THR A 354 25.89 23.47 -10.07
CA THR A 354 27.08 24.11 -10.67
C THR A 354 26.94 24.35 -12.16
N THR A 355 26.20 23.50 -12.88
CA THR A 355 26.00 23.57 -14.34
C THR A 355 24.56 23.89 -14.71
N GLU A 356 23.76 24.39 -13.74
CA GLU A 356 22.37 24.77 -13.96
C GLU A 356 22.23 25.90 -14.97
N MET A 357 21.23 25.79 -15.83
CA MET A 357 20.82 26.85 -16.77
C MET A 357 20.31 28.09 -16.01
N SER A 358 20.61 29.26 -16.52
CA SER A 358 20.15 30.56 -15.98
C SER A 358 19.62 31.44 -17.09
N ALA A 359 19.03 32.57 -16.72
CA ALA A 359 18.57 33.59 -17.70
C ALA A 359 19.71 34.18 -18.52
N GLU A 360 20.96 33.99 -18.13
CA GLU A 360 22.16 34.51 -18.82
C GLU A 360 22.80 33.42 -19.71
N SER A 361 22.33 32.17 -19.66
CA SER A 361 22.89 31.08 -20.45
C SER A 361 22.57 31.25 -21.95
N SER A 362 23.59 31.29 -22.79
CA SER A 362 23.45 31.43 -24.24
C SER A 362 23.93 30.21 -25.03
N SER A 363 24.56 29.24 -24.34
CA SER A 363 25.07 28.00 -24.91
C SER A 363 24.59 26.84 -24.06
N ILE A 364 24.11 25.77 -24.70
CA ILE A 364 23.52 24.61 -24.04
C ILE A 364 24.25 23.33 -24.49
N ILE A 365 24.47 22.39 -23.60
CA ILE A 365 24.73 20.99 -23.96
C ILE A 365 23.49 20.19 -23.57
N LEU A 366 22.78 19.65 -24.57
CA LEU A 366 21.69 18.69 -24.34
C LEU A 366 22.27 17.31 -24.11
N GLU A 367 21.82 16.66 -23.02
CA GLU A 367 22.13 15.27 -22.67
C GLU A 367 20.93 14.37 -22.95
N GLY A 368 21.19 13.22 -23.59
CA GLY A 368 20.31 12.07 -23.62
C GLY A 368 21.13 10.83 -23.36
N ALA A 369 20.74 10.03 -22.37
CA ALA A 369 21.54 8.88 -21.95
C ALA A 369 20.69 7.66 -21.62
N HIS A 370 21.36 6.48 -21.58
CA HIS A 370 20.79 5.26 -21.03
C HIS A 370 21.62 4.81 -19.84
N PHE A 371 20.98 4.71 -18.67
CA PHE A 371 21.58 4.28 -17.40
C PHE A 371 20.95 2.97 -16.91
N ASP A 372 21.76 2.16 -16.23
CA ASP A 372 21.30 0.92 -15.60
C ASP A 372 20.18 1.19 -14.58
N ALA A 373 19.04 0.55 -14.80
CA ALA A 373 17.82 0.74 -14.02
C ALA A 373 18.03 0.49 -12.51
N MET A 374 18.77 -0.57 -12.16
CA MET A 374 19.02 -0.93 -10.76
C MET A 374 19.94 0.07 -10.08
N THR A 375 20.95 0.59 -10.79
CA THR A 375 21.86 1.60 -10.26
C THR A 375 21.12 2.89 -9.96
N VAL A 376 20.27 3.36 -10.88
CA VAL A 376 19.42 4.55 -10.66
C VAL A 376 18.45 4.32 -9.50
N ALA A 377 17.78 3.16 -9.45
CA ALA A 377 16.85 2.81 -8.37
C ALA A 377 17.51 2.81 -6.98
N ARG A 378 18.75 2.31 -6.87
CA ARG A 378 19.51 2.31 -5.61
C ARG A 378 19.92 3.72 -5.21
N THR A 379 20.38 4.53 -6.16
CA THR A 379 20.81 5.90 -5.93
C THR A 379 19.66 6.77 -5.42
N TYR A 380 18.51 6.79 -6.12
CA TYR A 380 17.40 7.65 -5.68
C TYR A 380 16.84 7.23 -4.32
N ARG A 381 16.78 5.91 -4.00
CA ARG A 381 16.32 5.42 -2.69
C ARG A 381 17.29 5.81 -1.58
N ARG A 382 18.62 5.71 -1.82
CA ARG A 382 19.66 6.11 -0.86
C ARG A 382 19.55 7.57 -0.50
N HIS A 383 19.40 8.42 -1.50
CA HIS A 383 19.30 9.88 -1.31
C HIS A 383 17.88 10.37 -1.04
N ARG A 384 16.85 9.49 -1.06
CA ARG A 384 15.42 9.83 -0.94
C ARG A 384 15.02 10.92 -1.92
N LEU A 385 15.48 10.83 -3.15
CA LEU A 385 15.39 11.84 -4.19
C LEU A 385 14.70 11.29 -5.44
N GLY A 386 13.37 11.10 -5.38
CA GLY A 386 12.59 10.67 -6.54
C GLY A 386 12.34 11.82 -7.52
N SER A 387 12.59 11.58 -8.80
CA SER A 387 12.28 12.51 -9.90
C SER A 387 11.51 11.79 -11.02
N GLU A 388 10.89 12.53 -11.93
CA GLU A 388 10.24 11.96 -13.12
C GLU A 388 11.25 11.23 -14.03
N ALA A 389 12.50 11.70 -14.06
CA ALA A 389 13.59 11.01 -14.76
C ALA A 389 13.93 9.67 -14.09
N SER A 390 14.17 9.65 -12.77
CA SER A 390 14.53 8.42 -12.06
C SER A 390 13.44 7.36 -12.11
N ARG A 391 12.15 7.77 -12.11
CA ARG A 391 11.01 6.85 -12.27
C ARG A 391 10.98 6.17 -13.63
N ARG A 392 11.47 6.83 -14.69
CA ARG A 392 11.58 6.23 -16.02
C ARG A 392 12.80 5.33 -16.12
N PHE A 393 13.96 5.80 -15.67
CA PHE A 393 15.19 5.00 -15.72
C PHE A 393 15.07 3.70 -14.92
N GLU A 394 14.47 3.72 -13.70
CA GLU A 394 14.31 2.50 -12.89
C GLU A 394 13.40 1.44 -13.54
N ARG A 395 12.54 1.85 -14.49
CA ARG A 395 11.64 0.97 -15.24
C ARG A 395 12.20 0.55 -16.61
N GLY A 396 13.37 1.04 -16.98
CA GLY A 396 14.01 0.80 -18.26
C GLY A 396 13.62 1.83 -19.32
N VAL A 397 14.58 2.66 -19.69
CA VAL A 397 14.48 3.61 -20.81
C VAL A 397 15.04 2.94 -22.07
N ASP A 398 14.44 3.25 -23.23
CA ASP A 398 14.92 2.73 -24.54
C ASP A 398 16.30 3.33 -24.88
N PRO A 399 17.39 2.54 -24.93
CA PRO A 399 18.72 3.04 -25.26
C PRO A 399 18.81 3.63 -26.67
N ALA A 400 17.91 3.22 -27.58
CA ALA A 400 17.85 3.74 -28.95
C ALA A 400 17.12 5.09 -29.03
N ALA A 401 16.40 5.52 -28.00
CA ALA A 401 15.66 6.77 -28.01
C ALA A 401 16.54 8.01 -27.71
N ALA A 402 17.74 7.84 -27.13
CA ALA A 402 18.56 8.96 -26.68
C ALA A 402 18.88 10.00 -27.79
N LEU A 403 19.37 9.59 -28.93
CA LEU A 403 19.71 10.51 -30.04
C LEU A 403 18.45 11.14 -30.68
N PRO A 404 17.40 10.40 -31.04
CA PRO A 404 16.18 11.00 -31.56
C PRO A 404 15.52 12.00 -30.60
N ALA A 405 15.52 11.71 -29.30
CA ALA A 405 14.95 12.61 -28.30
C ALA A 405 15.76 13.91 -28.17
N VAL A 406 17.09 13.81 -28.14
CA VAL A 406 17.98 14.99 -28.15
C VAL A 406 17.74 15.84 -29.39
N ASN A 407 17.63 15.21 -30.58
CA ASN A 407 17.34 15.93 -31.83
C ASN A 407 15.97 16.63 -31.79
N ARG A 408 14.95 15.97 -31.20
CA ARG A 408 13.60 16.57 -31.02
C ARG A 408 13.66 17.80 -30.11
N ALA A 409 14.37 17.70 -28.98
CA ALA A 409 14.57 18.83 -28.09
C ALA A 409 15.31 19.97 -28.78
N ALA A 410 16.37 19.67 -29.53
CA ALA A 410 17.11 20.68 -30.31
C ALA A 410 16.23 21.37 -31.34
N GLU A 411 15.39 20.64 -32.09
CA GLU A 411 14.42 21.22 -33.02
C GLU A 411 13.53 22.27 -32.35
N LEU A 412 13.01 21.95 -31.17
CA LEU A 412 12.15 22.86 -30.41
C LEU A 412 12.93 24.09 -29.90
N LEU A 413 14.17 23.90 -29.41
CA LEU A 413 15.00 25.00 -28.92
C LEU A 413 15.49 25.92 -30.07
N VAL A 414 15.74 25.38 -31.27
CA VAL A 414 16.02 26.17 -32.47
C VAL A 414 14.80 27.00 -32.84
N ARG A 415 13.63 26.37 -32.90
CA ARG A 415 12.41 27.04 -33.35
C ARG A 415 11.93 28.13 -32.41
N TYR A 416 12.03 27.92 -31.09
CA TYR A 416 11.45 28.83 -30.11
C TYR A 416 12.47 29.63 -29.29
N GLY A 417 13.70 29.16 -29.19
CA GLY A 417 14.80 29.81 -28.48
C GLY A 417 15.91 30.38 -29.41
N GLY A 418 15.74 30.25 -30.76
CA GLY A 418 16.68 30.80 -31.73
C GLY A 418 18.05 30.13 -31.77
N ALA A 419 18.24 29.02 -31.11
CA ALA A 419 19.52 28.31 -31.01
C ALA A 419 20.03 27.80 -32.37
N THR A 420 21.34 27.62 -32.49
CA THR A 420 21.99 26.98 -33.64
C THR A 420 22.57 25.66 -33.20
N VAL A 421 22.29 24.59 -33.95
CA VAL A 421 22.70 23.21 -33.59
C VAL A 421 24.16 22.98 -34.01
N GLY A 422 24.97 22.50 -33.06
CA GLY A 422 26.33 22.05 -33.33
C GLY A 422 26.41 20.58 -33.76
N THR A 423 27.61 20.01 -33.77
CA THR A 423 27.82 18.60 -34.10
C THR A 423 27.58 17.73 -32.84
N VAL A 424 26.79 16.69 -32.99
CA VAL A 424 26.51 15.73 -31.88
C VAL A 424 27.74 14.91 -31.53
N THR A 425 27.96 14.67 -30.24
CA THR A 425 28.83 13.59 -29.72
C THR A 425 27.94 12.46 -29.23
N ALA A 426 28.18 11.24 -29.67
CA ALA A 426 27.49 10.05 -29.23
C ALA A 426 28.47 8.93 -28.93
N VAL A 427 28.45 8.43 -27.72
CA VAL A 427 29.34 7.38 -27.21
C VAL A 427 28.59 6.22 -26.60
N GLY A 428 29.23 5.06 -26.51
CA GLY A 428 28.63 3.83 -25.98
C GLY A 428 27.98 2.98 -27.08
N THR A 429 27.36 1.88 -26.67
CA THR A 429 26.75 0.88 -27.58
C THR A 429 25.37 0.51 -27.11
N ILE A 430 24.46 0.23 -28.05
CA ILE A 430 23.14 -0.35 -27.77
C ILE A 430 23.31 -1.87 -27.85
N ALA A 431 23.13 -2.55 -26.72
CA ALA A 431 23.19 -4.01 -26.68
C ALA A 431 22.05 -4.62 -27.53
N ALA A 432 22.39 -5.66 -28.28
CA ALA A 432 21.36 -6.44 -29.00
C ALA A 432 20.40 -7.08 -28.00
N MET A 433 19.10 -7.01 -28.28
CA MET A 433 18.09 -7.65 -27.44
C MET A 433 18.20 -9.18 -27.52
N PRO A 434 18.02 -9.89 -26.38
CA PRO A 434 18.18 -11.34 -26.33
C PRO A 434 17.13 -12.04 -27.19
N ARG A 435 17.59 -12.96 -28.06
CA ARG A 435 16.72 -13.79 -28.88
C ARG A 435 16.12 -14.90 -28.03
N GLN A 436 14.79 -15.01 -28.02
CA GLN A 436 14.04 -16.09 -27.35
C GLN A 436 13.45 -17.06 -28.38
N SER A 437 13.20 -18.30 -27.95
CA SER A 437 12.49 -19.29 -28.77
C SER A 437 11.38 -19.91 -27.96
N ILE A 438 10.16 -19.85 -28.47
CA ILE A 438 8.98 -20.47 -27.86
C ILE A 438 8.32 -21.45 -28.84
N ASN A 439 7.61 -22.44 -28.30
CA ASN A 439 6.67 -23.18 -29.13
C ASN A 439 5.44 -22.33 -29.40
N ALA A 440 4.93 -22.32 -30.62
CA ALA A 440 3.76 -21.53 -31.02
C ALA A 440 2.48 -21.88 -30.22
N ASP A 441 2.40 -23.12 -29.67
CA ASP A 441 1.28 -23.55 -28.82
C ASP A 441 1.43 -23.16 -27.32
N LEU A 442 2.57 -22.59 -26.91
CA LEU A 442 2.84 -22.25 -25.51
C LEU A 442 1.74 -21.34 -24.92
N PRO A 443 1.29 -20.25 -25.59
CA PRO A 443 0.18 -19.44 -25.09
C PRO A 443 -1.11 -20.25 -24.94
N SER A 444 -1.42 -21.12 -25.89
CA SER A 444 -2.61 -22.00 -25.82
C SER A 444 -2.58 -22.92 -24.60
N ARG A 445 -1.44 -23.53 -24.31
CA ARG A 445 -1.27 -24.45 -23.17
C ARG A 445 -1.35 -23.75 -21.83
N VAL A 446 -0.75 -22.57 -21.73
CA VAL A 446 -0.73 -21.80 -20.46
C VAL A 446 -2.10 -21.22 -20.17
N LEU A 447 -2.77 -20.64 -21.17
CA LEU A 447 -4.06 -19.97 -21.01
C LEU A 447 -5.26 -20.96 -21.03
N GLY A 448 -5.02 -22.22 -21.41
CA GLY A 448 -6.08 -23.23 -21.54
C GLY A 448 -7.06 -22.92 -22.67
N GLN A 449 -6.61 -22.19 -23.70
CA GLN A 449 -7.42 -21.70 -24.81
C GLN A 449 -6.80 -22.14 -26.13
N ASN A 450 -7.66 -22.33 -27.18
CA ASN A 450 -7.16 -22.59 -28.52
C ASN A 450 -6.82 -21.26 -29.21
N ILE A 451 -5.52 -20.94 -29.29
CA ILE A 451 -5.01 -19.74 -29.96
C ILE A 451 -4.19 -20.19 -31.17
N GLY A 452 -4.56 -19.70 -32.33
CA GLY A 452 -3.88 -20.06 -33.58
C GLY A 452 -2.48 -19.48 -33.67
N LYS A 453 -1.55 -20.20 -34.32
CA LYS A 453 -0.19 -19.74 -34.52
C LYS A 453 -0.11 -18.35 -35.18
N ASP A 454 -0.94 -18.13 -36.22
CA ASP A 454 -0.98 -16.86 -36.95
C ASP A 454 -1.48 -15.71 -36.05
N GLU A 455 -2.42 -15.98 -35.15
CA GLU A 455 -2.89 -15.01 -34.13
C GLU A 455 -1.76 -14.66 -33.16
N VAL A 456 -1.00 -15.63 -32.67
CA VAL A 456 0.18 -15.40 -31.80
C VAL A 456 1.19 -14.52 -32.52
N ILE A 457 1.51 -14.81 -33.79
CA ILE A 457 2.44 -14.04 -34.60
C ILE A 457 1.94 -12.60 -34.77
N ASP A 458 0.67 -12.43 -35.13
CA ASP A 458 0.08 -11.09 -35.31
C ASP A 458 0.11 -10.25 -34.03
N ILE A 459 -0.27 -10.84 -32.90
CA ILE A 459 -0.27 -10.14 -31.61
C ILE A 459 1.17 -9.71 -31.22
N LEU A 460 2.13 -10.64 -31.29
CA LEU A 460 3.52 -10.33 -30.92
C LEU A 460 4.13 -9.29 -31.86
N THR A 461 3.82 -9.37 -33.17
CA THR A 461 4.29 -8.38 -34.15
C THR A 461 3.70 -6.98 -33.85
N ARG A 462 2.42 -6.89 -33.52
CA ARG A 462 1.80 -5.63 -33.08
C ARG A 462 2.38 -5.09 -31.75
N SER A 463 2.91 -5.98 -30.91
CA SER A 463 3.65 -5.60 -29.70
C SER A 463 5.09 -5.15 -29.99
N GLY A 464 5.49 -5.06 -31.27
CA GLY A 464 6.81 -4.63 -31.71
C GLY A 464 7.87 -5.74 -31.75
N VAL A 465 7.52 -6.99 -31.45
CA VAL A 465 8.43 -8.13 -31.46
C VAL A 465 8.70 -8.57 -32.90
N THR A 466 9.97 -8.76 -33.28
CA THR A 466 10.32 -9.41 -34.53
C THR A 466 10.15 -10.91 -34.40
N VAL A 467 9.20 -11.46 -35.17
CA VAL A 467 8.82 -12.88 -35.11
C VAL A 467 9.26 -13.60 -36.37
N THR A 468 10.07 -14.67 -36.22
CA THR A 468 10.44 -15.55 -37.31
C THR A 468 9.90 -16.98 -37.06
N ALA A 469 9.06 -17.47 -37.91
CA ALA A 469 8.48 -18.80 -37.79
C ALA A 469 9.46 -19.88 -38.24
N MET A 470 9.70 -20.90 -37.40
CA MET A 470 10.61 -22.04 -37.61
C MET A 470 9.87 -23.36 -37.35
N GLY A 471 9.05 -23.80 -38.28
CA GLY A 471 8.15 -24.95 -38.04
C GLY A 471 7.12 -24.63 -36.94
N ASP A 472 7.09 -25.41 -35.87
CA ASP A 472 6.20 -25.19 -34.70
C ASP A 472 6.79 -24.25 -33.67
N SER A 473 8.05 -23.82 -33.86
CA SER A 473 8.71 -22.86 -33.00
C SER A 473 8.66 -21.44 -33.59
N LEU A 474 8.67 -20.44 -32.74
CA LEU A 474 8.82 -19.02 -33.07
C LEU A 474 10.12 -18.50 -32.48
N SER A 475 10.96 -17.90 -33.31
CA SER A 475 12.11 -17.12 -32.87
C SER A 475 11.69 -15.67 -32.69
N LEU A 476 11.91 -15.11 -31.50
CA LEU A 476 11.40 -13.81 -31.06
C LEU A 476 12.57 -12.90 -30.70
N VAL A 477 12.57 -11.69 -31.22
CA VAL A 477 13.50 -10.63 -30.81
C VAL A 477 12.67 -9.42 -30.39
N PRO A 478 12.70 -9.04 -29.09
CA PRO A 478 11.95 -7.88 -28.61
C PRO A 478 12.60 -6.58 -29.11
N PRO A 479 11.84 -5.49 -29.23
CA PRO A 479 12.42 -4.18 -29.52
C PRO A 479 13.19 -3.62 -28.32
N THR A 480 14.09 -2.66 -28.51
CA THR A 480 14.95 -2.09 -27.48
C THR A 480 14.19 -1.39 -26.34
N TRP A 481 12.95 -0.96 -26.60
CA TRP A 481 12.08 -0.35 -25.60
C TRP A 481 11.26 -1.35 -24.75
N ARG A 482 11.46 -2.69 -24.96
CA ARG A 482 10.82 -3.78 -24.19
C ARG A 482 11.88 -4.61 -23.43
N PRO A 483 12.57 -4.01 -22.44
CA PRO A 483 13.56 -4.74 -21.62
C PRO A 483 12.93 -5.78 -20.70
N ASP A 484 11.62 -5.77 -20.55
CA ASP A 484 10.80 -6.68 -19.77
C ASP A 484 10.64 -8.07 -20.43
N LEU A 485 10.74 -8.17 -21.75
CA LEU A 485 10.51 -9.40 -22.50
C LEU A 485 11.77 -10.30 -22.51
N VAL A 486 12.04 -10.98 -21.41
CA VAL A 486 13.25 -11.78 -21.19
C VAL A 486 12.99 -13.28 -21.02
N ASP A 487 11.75 -13.67 -20.69
CA ASP A 487 11.34 -15.06 -20.46
C ASP A 487 10.23 -15.48 -21.45
N PRO A 488 10.16 -16.77 -21.84
CA PRO A 488 9.06 -17.28 -22.67
C PRO A 488 7.66 -16.96 -22.19
N PHE A 489 7.44 -16.86 -20.88
CA PHE A 489 6.13 -16.55 -20.30
C PHE A 489 5.76 -15.06 -20.40
N ASP A 490 6.73 -14.15 -20.53
CA ASP A 490 6.46 -12.73 -20.82
C ASP A 490 5.74 -12.59 -22.16
N TYR A 491 6.11 -13.38 -23.16
CA TYR A 491 5.39 -13.40 -24.46
C TYR A 491 4.01 -14.04 -24.38
N VAL A 492 3.79 -14.98 -23.45
CA VAL A 492 2.45 -15.52 -23.19
C VAL A 492 1.56 -14.44 -22.59
N GLU A 493 2.10 -13.62 -21.69
CA GLU A 493 1.38 -12.48 -21.13
C GLU A 493 1.02 -11.45 -22.19
N GLU A 494 1.95 -11.12 -23.10
CA GLU A 494 1.64 -10.24 -24.25
C GLU A 494 0.45 -10.75 -25.05
N VAL A 495 0.41 -12.05 -25.37
CA VAL A 495 -0.71 -12.66 -26.08
C VAL A 495 -1.99 -12.59 -25.26
N ALA A 496 -1.92 -12.90 -23.95
CA ALA A 496 -3.07 -12.89 -23.06
C ALA A 496 -3.69 -11.49 -22.93
N ARG A 497 -2.87 -10.49 -22.59
CA ARG A 497 -3.33 -9.13 -22.34
C ARG A 497 -3.86 -8.44 -23.61
N LYS A 498 -3.21 -8.62 -24.75
CA LYS A 498 -3.67 -8.02 -26.02
C LYS A 498 -4.94 -8.68 -26.55
N ARG A 499 -5.12 -9.98 -26.29
CA ARG A 499 -6.36 -10.68 -26.60
C ARG A 499 -7.48 -10.32 -25.64
N GLY A 500 -7.14 -9.94 -24.42
CA GLY A 500 -8.04 -9.63 -23.30
C GLY A 500 -8.23 -10.83 -22.38
N PHE A 501 -8.05 -10.61 -21.08
CA PHE A 501 -8.21 -11.63 -20.06
C PHE A 501 -9.64 -12.15 -19.95
N ASP A 502 -10.63 -11.36 -20.35
CA ASP A 502 -12.05 -11.77 -20.39
C ASP A 502 -12.32 -12.92 -21.39
N ALA A 503 -11.44 -13.09 -22.39
CA ALA A 503 -11.49 -14.23 -23.29
C ALA A 503 -11.09 -15.56 -22.63
N VAL A 504 -10.44 -15.52 -21.44
CA VAL A 504 -10.02 -16.70 -20.71
C VAL A 504 -11.17 -17.21 -19.85
N GLU A 505 -11.66 -18.42 -20.13
CA GLU A 505 -12.76 -19.02 -19.37
C GLU A 505 -12.33 -19.30 -17.92
N SER A 506 -13.15 -18.84 -16.97
CA SER A 506 -12.93 -19.10 -15.54
C SER A 506 -13.28 -20.55 -15.22
N VAL A 507 -12.26 -21.36 -14.96
CA VAL A 507 -12.42 -22.78 -14.57
C VAL A 507 -12.05 -22.93 -13.11
N LEU A 508 -13.00 -23.39 -12.29
CA LEU A 508 -12.70 -23.72 -10.90
C LEU A 508 -11.74 -24.91 -10.81
N PRO A 509 -10.63 -24.79 -10.08
CA PRO A 509 -9.72 -25.89 -9.89
C PRO A 509 -10.42 -27.05 -9.16
N ARG A 510 -10.18 -28.28 -9.62
CA ARG A 510 -10.66 -29.44 -8.90
C ARG A 510 -9.94 -29.52 -7.57
N THR A 511 -10.70 -29.58 -6.46
CA THR A 511 -10.11 -29.83 -5.15
C THR A 511 -9.53 -31.24 -5.15
N ALA A 512 -8.29 -31.39 -4.67
CA ALA A 512 -7.77 -32.72 -4.37
C ALA A 512 -8.73 -33.38 -3.37
N GLY A 513 -9.34 -34.51 -3.76
CA GLY A 513 -10.31 -35.22 -2.93
C GLY A 513 -9.70 -35.59 -1.56
N GLY A 514 -10.47 -35.49 -0.48
CA GLY A 514 -10.09 -35.93 0.85
C GLY A 514 -9.50 -34.88 1.78
N GLY A 515 -9.32 -33.66 1.34
CA GLY A 515 -8.78 -32.59 2.19
C GLY A 515 -9.84 -31.90 3.06
N GLY A 516 -10.25 -32.53 4.15
CA GLY A 516 -10.97 -31.84 5.20
C GLY A 516 -10.03 -31.01 6.09
N LEU A 517 -10.57 -30.45 7.15
CA LEU A 517 -9.77 -29.78 8.18
C LEU A 517 -8.83 -30.80 8.86
N THR A 518 -7.61 -30.40 9.16
CA THR A 518 -6.70 -31.19 10.01
C THR A 518 -7.31 -31.37 11.41
N LYS A 519 -6.83 -32.36 12.14
CA LYS A 519 -7.28 -32.59 13.55
C LYS A 519 -7.12 -31.33 14.40
N ALA A 520 -5.99 -30.61 14.25
CA ALA A 520 -5.74 -29.37 14.97
C ALA A 520 -6.71 -28.25 14.57
N GLN A 521 -7.04 -28.11 13.29
CA GLN A 521 -8.03 -27.15 12.82
C GLN A 521 -9.45 -27.48 13.33
N GLN A 522 -9.83 -28.75 13.33
CA GLN A 522 -11.11 -29.21 13.90
C GLN A 522 -11.19 -28.94 15.39
N ALA A 523 -10.11 -29.24 16.14
CA ALA A 523 -10.04 -28.98 17.57
C ALA A 523 -10.20 -27.48 17.89
N ARG A 524 -9.49 -26.63 17.18
CA ARG A 524 -9.63 -25.15 17.32
C ARG A 524 -11.08 -24.70 17.09
N ARG A 525 -11.71 -25.14 16.01
CA ARG A 525 -13.11 -24.78 15.74
C ARG A 525 -14.04 -25.24 16.84
N ARG A 526 -13.83 -26.46 17.40
CA ARG A 526 -14.63 -26.96 18.53
C ARG A 526 -14.44 -26.10 19.79
N VAL A 527 -13.18 -25.72 20.10
CA VAL A 527 -12.89 -24.85 21.25
C VAL A 527 -13.55 -23.47 21.09
N THR A 528 -13.39 -22.83 19.93
CA THR A 528 -14.02 -21.52 19.67
C THR A 528 -15.55 -21.61 19.74
N ALA A 529 -16.16 -22.66 19.15
CA ALA A 529 -17.60 -22.86 19.20
C ALA A 529 -18.10 -23.17 20.63
N ALA A 530 -17.34 -23.92 21.43
CA ALA A 530 -17.66 -24.20 22.82
C ALA A 530 -17.61 -22.91 23.67
N ALA A 531 -16.58 -22.07 23.50
CA ALA A 531 -16.47 -20.77 24.16
C ALA A 531 -17.68 -19.87 23.85
N ALA A 532 -18.04 -19.76 22.56
CA ALA A 532 -19.22 -19.00 22.15
C ALA A 532 -20.52 -19.62 22.71
N GLY A 533 -20.65 -20.95 22.69
CA GLY A 533 -21.78 -21.68 23.27
C GLY A 533 -21.91 -21.50 24.78
N ALA A 534 -20.82 -21.30 25.49
CA ALA A 534 -20.78 -21.00 26.92
C ALA A 534 -21.16 -19.55 27.26
N GLY A 535 -21.38 -18.69 26.27
CA GLY A 535 -21.84 -17.30 26.45
C GLY A 535 -20.73 -16.24 26.31
N PHE A 536 -19.54 -16.61 25.84
CA PHE A 536 -18.49 -15.64 25.56
C PHE A 536 -18.61 -15.09 24.14
N VAL A 537 -18.21 -13.82 23.96
CA VAL A 537 -18.18 -13.14 22.65
C VAL A 537 -16.75 -13.07 22.13
N GLU A 538 -16.53 -13.59 20.93
CA GLU A 538 -15.22 -13.53 20.30
C GLU A 538 -14.87 -12.11 19.85
N VAL A 539 -13.67 -11.67 20.15
CA VAL A 539 -13.10 -10.41 19.68
C VAL A 539 -11.76 -10.68 19.00
N ILE A 540 -11.36 -9.77 18.14
CA ILE A 540 -10.07 -9.83 17.43
C ILE A 540 -9.32 -8.55 17.74
N SER A 541 -8.10 -8.68 18.26
CA SER A 541 -7.20 -7.57 18.57
C SER A 541 -6.00 -7.58 17.62
N LEU A 542 -5.42 -6.42 17.37
CA LEU A 542 -4.14 -6.32 16.67
C LEU A 542 -3.02 -6.95 17.51
N PRO A 543 -2.04 -7.59 16.89
CA PRO A 543 -0.99 -8.32 17.62
C PRO A 543 0.13 -7.40 18.15
N PHE A 544 -0.19 -6.16 18.48
CA PHE A 544 0.77 -5.15 18.93
C PHE A 544 0.50 -4.74 20.35
N MET A 545 1.56 -4.37 21.08
CA MET A 545 1.47 -3.86 22.44
C MET A 545 2.62 -2.90 22.76
N GLY A 546 2.50 -2.18 23.87
CA GLY A 546 3.50 -1.29 24.41
C GLY A 546 4.00 -1.68 25.81
N ASP A 547 5.04 -0.98 26.29
CA ASP A 547 5.55 -1.16 27.66
C ASP A 547 4.48 -0.85 28.71
N ALA A 548 3.65 0.16 28.45
CA ALA A 548 2.54 0.52 29.35
C ALA A 548 1.56 -0.63 29.59
N ASP A 549 1.30 -1.45 28.59
CA ASP A 549 0.39 -2.60 28.69
C ASP A 549 0.94 -3.65 29.65
N LEU A 550 2.24 -3.92 29.58
CA LEU A 550 2.92 -4.84 30.50
C LEU A 550 3.00 -4.29 31.91
N ASP A 551 3.16 -2.97 32.08
CA ASP A 551 3.13 -2.28 33.37
C ASP A 551 1.72 -2.28 33.98
N HIS A 552 0.67 -2.20 33.17
CA HIS A 552 -0.72 -2.34 33.61
C HIS A 552 -0.99 -3.75 34.15
N LEU A 553 -0.42 -4.78 33.52
CA LEU A 553 -0.52 -6.16 34.03
C LEU A 553 0.29 -6.40 35.30
N GLY A 554 1.12 -5.44 35.73
CA GLY A 554 1.93 -5.54 36.94
C GLY A 554 3.03 -6.58 36.86
N LEU A 555 3.54 -6.85 35.65
CA LEU A 555 4.62 -7.83 35.45
C LEU A 555 5.95 -7.28 35.97
N ASP A 556 6.70 -8.11 36.67
CA ASP A 556 8.05 -7.79 37.13
C ASP A 556 9.04 -7.62 35.96
N ALA A 557 10.17 -6.94 36.19
CA ALA A 557 11.18 -6.74 35.17
C ALA A 557 11.76 -8.05 34.60
N GLU A 558 11.79 -9.07 35.41
CA GLU A 558 12.31 -10.41 35.08
C GLU A 558 11.23 -11.34 34.45
N ASP A 559 9.98 -10.87 34.36
CA ASP A 559 8.89 -11.69 33.79
C ASP A 559 9.19 -12.01 32.31
N PRO A 560 9.15 -13.30 31.92
CA PRO A 560 9.48 -13.71 30.55
C PRO A 560 8.57 -13.08 29.48
N ARG A 561 7.38 -12.62 29.83
CA ARG A 561 6.46 -11.92 28.92
C ARG A 561 6.94 -10.52 28.55
N ARG A 562 7.94 -9.97 29.26
CA ARG A 562 8.63 -8.70 28.91
C ARG A 562 9.73 -8.89 27.85
N ALA A 563 10.10 -10.12 27.51
CA ALA A 563 11.01 -10.40 26.40
C ALA A 563 10.26 -10.25 25.07
N THR A 564 10.16 -9.03 24.59
CA THR A 564 9.37 -8.62 23.42
C THR A 564 10.18 -8.60 22.13
N VAL A 565 9.49 -8.74 20.99
CA VAL A 565 10.04 -8.51 19.64
C VAL A 565 9.59 -7.14 19.17
N LYS A 566 10.56 -6.24 18.94
CA LYS A 566 10.32 -4.87 18.49
C LYS A 566 10.20 -4.80 16.96
N LEU A 567 9.21 -4.08 16.47
CA LEU A 567 9.04 -3.77 15.05
C LEU A 567 10.06 -2.72 14.61
N ALA A 568 10.59 -2.85 13.39
CA ALA A 568 11.53 -1.88 12.83
C ALA A 568 10.84 -0.55 12.45
N ASN A 569 9.56 -0.63 12.03
CA ASN A 569 8.74 0.50 11.59
C ASN A 569 7.30 0.33 12.11
N PRO A 570 7.05 0.52 13.42
CA PRO A 570 5.71 0.42 13.98
C PRO A 570 4.79 1.49 13.38
N LEU A 571 3.51 1.15 13.21
CA LEU A 571 2.47 2.10 12.80
C LEU A 571 2.13 3.09 13.91
N ASP A 572 2.30 2.66 15.15
CA ASP A 572 2.06 3.45 16.36
C ASP A 572 3.24 3.26 17.30
N ASP A 573 3.93 4.35 17.63
CA ASP A 573 5.09 4.35 18.51
C ASP A 573 4.75 3.94 19.96
N THR A 574 3.48 4.00 20.36
CA THR A 574 3.02 3.55 21.68
C THR A 574 2.86 2.02 21.75
N HIS A 575 2.75 1.33 20.61
CA HIS A 575 2.61 -0.12 20.49
C HIS A 575 3.68 -0.75 19.57
N PRO A 576 4.98 -0.58 19.88
CA PRO A 576 6.07 -0.96 18.98
C PRO A 576 6.44 -2.44 19.04
N TYR A 577 5.79 -3.26 19.89
CA TYR A 577 6.16 -4.66 20.12
C TYR A 577 5.08 -5.62 19.66
N LEU A 578 5.51 -6.81 19.21
CA LEU A 578 4.61 -7.94 19.05
C LEU A 578 4.17 -8.47 20.43
N ARG A 579 2.88 -8.78 20.57
CA ARG A 579 2.27 -9.22 21.86
C ARG A 579 2.82 -10.53 22.35
N THR A 580 3.08 -10.63 23.65
CA THR A 580 3.51 -11.84 24.35
C THR A 580 2.38 -12.52 25.12
N THR A 581 1.22 -11.87 25.24
CA THR A 581 -0.01 -12.31 25.88
C THR A 581 -1.21 -11.68 25.17
N LEU A 582 -2.39 -12.31 25.20
CA LEU A 582 -3.62 -11.75 24.62
C LEU A 582 -4.32 -10.74 25.53
N LEU A 583 -3.96 -10.70 26.80
CA LEU A 583 -4.68 -9.89 27.81
C LEU A 583 -4.69 -8.39 27.51
N PRO A 584 -3.60 -7.73 27.01
CA PRO A 584 -3.65 -6.32 26.67
C PRO A 584 -4.76 -5.96 25.66
N GLY A 585 -4.87 -6.73 24.59
CA GLY A 585 -5.89 -6.51 23.55
C GLY A 585 -7.33 -6.71 24.11
N LEU A 586 -7.52 -7.71 24.97
CA LEU A 586 -8.82 -7.92 25.65
C LEU A 586 -9.13 -6.78 26.63
N ILE A 587 -8.14 -6.27 27.35
CA ILE A 587 -8.30 -5.14 28.28
C ILE A 587 -8.68 -3.88 27.49
N GLU A 588 -8.01 -3.62 26.38
CA GLU A 588 -8.34 -2.49 25.51
C GLU A 588 -9.76 -2.61 24.94
N ALA A 589 -10.14 -3.80 24.46
CA ALA A 589 -11.51 -4.07 23.98
C ALA A 589 -12.55 -3.86 25.08
N ALA A 590 -12.29 -4.33 26.30
CA ALA A 590 -13.16 -4.10 27.44
C ALA A 590 -13.26 -2.62 27.79
N GLY A 591 -12.16 -1.89 27.84
CA GLY A 591 -12.12 -0.44 28.09
C GLY A 591 -12.98 0.35 27.09
N ARG A 592 -12.89 0.01 25.80
CA ARG A 592 -13.73 0.62 24.74
C ARG A 592 -15.22 0.33 24.95
N ASN A 593 -15.60 -0.85 25.39
CA ASN A 593 -17.00 -1.20 25.65
C ASN A 593 -17.52 -0.53 26.93
N ILE A 594 -16.75 -0.55 28.01
CA ILE A 594 -17.08 0.11 29.28
C ILE A 594 -17.27 1.62 29.08
N SER A 595 -16.42 2.27 28.27
CA SER A 595 -16.58 3.70 27.93
C SER A 595 -17.88 4.01 27.19
N ARG A 596 -18.55 2.98 26.64
CA ARG A 596 -19.87 3.04 25.98
C ARG A 596 -20.99 2.47 26.85
N SER A 597 -20.77 2.38 28.15
CA SER A 597 -21.74 1.88 29.14
C SER A 597 -22.12 0.40 28.95
N GLN A 598 -21.20 -0.39 28.44
CA GLN A 598 -21.30 -1.84 28.37
C GLN A 598 -20.36 -2.44 29.44
N ASP A 599 -20.84 -2.57 30.66
CA ASP A 599 -20.02 -2.99 31.81
C ASP A 599 -20.02 -4.51 32.03
N ASP A 600 -21.05 -5.21 31.56
CA ASP A 600 -21.21 -6.67 31.70
C ASP A 600 -20.61 -7.37 30.47
N LEU A 601 -19.36 -7.79 30.59
CA LEU A 601 -18.62 -8.37 29.48
C LEU A 601 -18.16 -9.80 29.80
N ALA A 602 -18.26 -10.66 28.81
CA ALA A 602 -17.60 -11.96 28.74
C ALA A 602 -17.04 -12.10 27.33
N ILE A 603 -15.81 -11.63 27.12
CA ILE A 603 -15.15 -11.62 25.81
C ILE A 603 -13.98 -12.60 25.78
N PHE A 604 -13.70 -13.17 24.62
CA PHE A 604 -12.55 -14.04 24.42
C PHE A 604 -11.88 -13.80 23.08
N GLU A 605 -10.62 -14.19 22.97
CA GLU A 605 -9.84 -14.17 21.73
C GLU A 605 -9.03 -15.47 21.61
N THR A 606 -8.95 -15.99 20.38
CA THR A 606 -7.93 -16.96 20.00
C THR A 606 -6.90 -16.28 19.10
N GLY A 607 -5.63 -16.27 19.50
CA GLY A 607 -4.60 -15.53 18.77
C GLY A 607 -3.19 -16.06 19.00
N THR A 608 -2.29 -15.70 18.13
CA THR A 608 -0.87 -15.97 18.24
C THR A 608 -0.20 -14.95 19.15
N VAL A 609 0.69 -15.42 20.02
CA VAL A 609 1.62 -14.57 20.78
C VAL A 609 3.05 -14.87 20.35
N PHE A 610 3.96 -13.94 20.62
CA PHE A 610 5.34 -13.99 20.11
C PHE A 610 6.31 -14.02 21.30
N ARG A 611 6.99 -15.13 21.49
CA ARG A 611 7.98 -15.30 22.57
C ARG A 611 9.37 -15.18 21.98
N ALA A 612 10.08 -14.13 22.33
CA ALA A 612 11.44 -13.89 21.83
C ALA A 612 12.36 -15.09 22.15
N THR A 613 13.15 -15.48 21.17
CA THR A 613 14.25 -16.45 21.38
C THR A 613 15.52 -15.67 21.71
N ALA A 614 16.45 -16.29 22.43
CA ALA A 614 17.71 -15.66 22.85
C ALA A 614 18.66 -15.31 21.71
N LYS A 615 18.30 -15.57 20.46
CA LYS A 615 19.16 -15.32 19.29
C LYS A 615 18.91 -13.94 18.69
N ALA A 616 20.02 -13.30 18.35
CA ALA A 616 20.10 -12.09 17.54
C ALA A 616 19.47 -12.27 16.16
N ALA A 617 19.50 -11.20 15.36
CA ALA A 617 18.89 -11.12 14.03
C ALA A 617 18.99 -12.41 13.19
N ALA A 618 17.91 -12.73 12.47
CA ALA A 618 17.90 -13.84 11.53
C ALA A 618 18.98 -13.66 10.44
N PRO A 619 19.64 -14.74 10.01
CA PRO A 619 20.58 -14.67 8.91
C PRO A 619 19.88 -14.20 7.62
N ARG A 620 20.62 -13.50 6.77
CA ARG A 620 20.14 -13.04 5.46
C ARG A 620 20.90 -13.82 4.38
N PRO A 621 20.35 -14.94 3.89
CA PRO A 621 20.99 -15.68 2.81
C PRO A 621 21.06 -14.84 1.54
N ALA A 622 22.00 -15.17 0.65
CA ALA A 622 22.07 -14.58 -0.68
C ALA A 622 20.77 -14.85 -1.46
N VAL A 623 20.43 -13.95 -2.39
CA VAL A 623 19.19 -14.04 -3.18
C VAL A 623 19.41 -14.60 -4.59
N ASP A 624 20.64 -14.90 -4.95
CA ASP A 624 21.09 -15.41 -6.25
C ASP A 624 20.96 -16.94 -6.40
N HIS A 625 20.65 -17.62 -5.29
CA HIS A 625 20.43 -19.07 -5.29
C HIS A 625 19.40 -19.46 -4.19
N ARG A 626 18.85 -20.67 -4.31
CA ARG A 626 17.98 -21.23 -3.27
C ARG A 626 18.80 -21.51 -2.00
N PRO A 627 18.37 -21.02 -0.82
CA PRO A 627 19.04 -21.33 0.43
C PRO A 627 19.15 -22.84 0.69
N SER A 628 20.25 -23.27 1.25
CA SER A 628 20.44 -24.65 1.71
C SER A 628 19.52 -25.00 2.88
N ASP A 629 19.29 -26.30 3.10
CA ASP A 629 18.49 -26.76 4.24
C ASP A 629 19.09 -26.31 5.60
N ALA A 630 20.39 -26.14 5.70
CA ALA A 630 21.06 -25.62 6.88
C ALA A 630 20.72 -24.12 7.12
N GLU A 631 20.80 -23.28 6.09
CA GLU A 631 20.43 -21.88 6.17
C GLU A 631 18.94 -21.70 6.48
N LEU A 632 18.07 -22.53 5.89
CA LEU A 632 16.64 -22.54 6.21
C LEU A 632 16.40 -22.93 7.68
N ALA A 633 17.15 -23.90 8.21
CA ALA A 633 17.07 -24.27 9.61
C ALA A 633 17.56 -23.15 10.55
N GLU A 634 18.61 -22.40 10.18
CA GLU A 634 19.09 -21.23 10.93
C GLU A 634 18.05 -20.11 10.94
N ILE A 635 17.42 -19.82 9.80
CA ILE A 635 16.33 -18.85 9.70
C ILE A 635 15.17 -19.27 10.61
N ALA A 636 14.75 -20.54 10.53
CA ALA A 636 13.67 -21.06 11.35
C ALA A 636 13.98 -20.98 12.85
N ALA A 637 15.23 -21.25 13.25
CA ALA A 637 15.68 -21.17 14.65
C ALA A 637 15.77 -19.73 15.18
N ALA A 638 15.88 -18.73 14.32
CA ALA A 638 15.90 -17.31 14.70
C ALA A 638 14.50 -16.71 14.86
N LEU A 639 13.46 -17.38 14.37
CA LEU A 639 12.08 -16.90 14.54
C LEU A 639 11.65 -16.99 16.02
N PRO A 640 10.86 -16.03 16.53
CA PRO A 640 10.25 -16.16 17.85
C PRO A 640 9.32 -17.38 17.90
N ALA A 641 9.20 -17.99 19.06
CA ALA A 641 8.16 -18.99 19.24
C ALA A 641 6.77 -18.34 19.15
N GLN A 642 5.85 -18.96 18.41
CA GLN A 642 4.56 -18.36 18.06
C GLN A 642 3.39 -19.28 18.47
N PRO A 643 3.25 -19.61 19.78
CA PRO A 643 2.15 -20.44 20.24
C PRO A 643 0.83 -19.71 20.06
N ARG A 644 -0.20 -20.48 19.74
CA ARG A 644 -1.57 -20.00 19.71
C ARG A 644 -2.18 -20.11 21.10
N MET A 645 -2.74 -19.01 21.57
CA MET A 645 -3.37 -18.90 22.88
C MET A 645 -4.89 -18.78 22.75
N LEU A 646 -5.60 -19.14 23.80
CA LEU A 646 -6.98 -18.74 24.08
C LEU A 646 -6.96 -17.87 25.34
N ALA A 647 -7.57 -16.70 25.30
CA ALA A 647 -7.75 -15.90 26.50
C ALA A 647 -9.18 -15.38 26.59
N GLY A 648 -9.63 -15.12 27.81
CA GLY A 648 -10.91 -14.50 28.09
C GLY A 648 -10.81 -13.47 29.19
N LEU A 649 -11.69 -12.45 29.10
CA LEU A 649 -11.82 -11.38 30.08
C LEU A 649 -13.30 -11.16 30.40
N LEU A 650 -13.61 -11.09 31.71
CA LEU A 650 -14.97 -10.95 32.20
C LEU A 650 -15.04 -9.76 33.16
N THR A 651 -16.12 -8.97 33.04
CA THR A 651 -16.41 -7.83 33.94
C THR A 651 -17.91 -7.78 34.28
N GLY A 652 -18.27 -7.10 35.37
CA GLY A 652 -19.66 -6.82 35.74
C GLY A 652 -20.45 -8.05 36.17
N HIS A 653 -21.50 -8.35 35.46
CA HIS A 653 -22.40 -9.46 35.76
C HIS A 653 -22.35 -10.54 34.67
N TRP A 654 -22.27 -11.80 35.10
CA TRP A 654 -22.45 -12.96 34.24
C TRP A 654 -23.88 -13.11 33.74
N LEU A 655 -24.84 -12.85 34.64
CA LEU A 655 -26.26 -12.73 34.31
C LEU A 655 -26.75 -11.40 34.83
N PRO A 656 -27.37 -10.55 33.99
CA PRO A 656 -27.96 -9.30 34.44
C PRO A 656 -29.16 -9.55 35.33
N ASP A 657 -29.57 -8.51 36.09
CA ASP A 657 -30.80 -8.56 36.90
C ASP A 657 -32.02 -8.68 35.97
N ARG A 658 -32.95 -9.59 36.34
CA ARG A 658 -34.13 -9.89 35.54
C ARG A 658 -35.34 -9.99 36.43
N TRP A 659 -36.54 -9.92 35.85
CA TRP A 659 -37.80 -10.09 36.55
C TRP A 659 -37.96 -11.47 37.19
N ASP A 660 -37.26 -12.48 36.67
CA ASP A 660 -37.30 -13.89 37.07
C ASP A 660 -36.07 -14.38 37.89
N GLY A 661 -35.11 -13.46 38.15
CA GLY A 661 -33.91 -13.82 38.90
C GLY A 661 -32.99 -12.63 39.19
N THR A 662 -32.23 -12.74 40.26
CA THR A 662 -31.24 -11.75 40.68
C THR A 662 -29.96 -11.81 39.83
N ALA A 663 -29.29 -10.68 39.67
CA ALA A 663 -28.01 -10.60 38.97
C ALA A 663 -26.96 -11.52 39.57
N VAL A 664 -26.21 -12.23 38.72
CA VAL A 664 -25.06 -13.05 39.10
C VAL A 664 -23.78 -12.29 38.73
N LYS A 665 -23.04 -11.84 39.73
CA LYS A 665 -21.75 -11.15 39.50
C LYS A 665 -20.70 -12.10 38.92
N VAL A 666 -19.88 -11.57 38.00
CA VAL A 666 -18.69 -12.28 37.53
C VAL A 666 -17.77 -12.61 38.71
N ASN A 667 -17.22 -13.80 38.69
CA ASN A 667 -16.21 -14.26 39.64
C ASN A 667 -15.25 -15.24 38.96
N TRP A 668 -14.24 -15.72 39.69
CA TRP A 668 -13.19 -16.59 39.16
C TRP A 668 -13.72 -17.90 38.54
N THR A 669 -14.87 -18.41 38.98
CA THR A 669 -15.43 -19.64 38.43
C THR A 669 -15.83 -19.51 36.97
N HIS A 670 -16.33 -18.33 36.58
CA HIS A 670 -16.68 -18.07 35.18
C HIS A 670 -15.44 -17.98 34.27
N ALA A 671 -14.29 -17.50 34.81
CA ALA A 671 -13.02 -17.57 34.05
C ALA A 671 -12.53 -19.02 33.89
N VAL A 672 -12.69 -19.85 34.94
CA VAL A 672 -12.36 -21.28 34.87
C VAL A 672 -13.30 -22.02 33.92
N LEU A 673 -14.58 -21.64 33.84
CA LEU A 673 -15.56 -22.22 32.91
C LEU A 673 -15.06 -22.20 31.46
N LEU A 674 -14.47 -21.07 30.99
CA LEU A 674 -13.93 -21.00 29.63
C LEU A 674 -12.83 -22.07 29.39
N ALA A 675 -11.97 -22.29 30.38
CA ALA A 675 -10.93 -23.32 30.31
C ALA A 675 -11.51 -24.74 30.35
N GLU A 676 -12.55 -24.98 31.17
CA GLU A 676 -13.26 -26.23 31.21
C GLU A 676 -13.90 -26.58 29.86
N GLU A 677 -14.64 -25.64 29.31
CA GLU A 677 -15.28 -25.78 28.00
C GLU A 677 -14.25 -26.02 26.87
N ALA A 678 -13.11 -25.35 26.93
CA ALA A 678 -12.02 -25.58 25.99
C ALA A 678 -11.44 -27.01 26.11
N CYS A 679 -11.24 -27.49 27.31
CA CYS A 679 -10.79 -28.86 27.57
C CYS A 679 -11.84 -29.91 27.13
N HIS A 680 -13.09 -29.73 27.52
CA HIS A 680 -14.20 -30.62 27.14
C HIS A 680 -14.38 -30.71 25.62
N ALA A 681 -14.24 -29.58 24.89
CA ALA A 681 -14.35 -29.54 23.45
C ALA A 681 -13.34 -30.45 22.73
N VAL A 682 -12.24 -30.78 23.38
CA VAL A 682 -11.19 -31.65 22.83
C VAL A 682 -11.08 -32.98 23.55
N GLY A 683 -11.98 -33.26 24.52
CA GLY A 683 -12.07 -34.53 25.23
C GLY A 683 -11.06 -34.68 26.36
N LEU A 684 -10.67 -33.57 26.99
CA LEU A 684 -9.77 -33.54 28.16
C LEU A 684 -10.53 -33.10 29.42
N GLU A 685 -10.04 -33.55 30.57
CA GLU A 685 -10.45 -33.07 31.88
C GLU A 685 -9.46 -31.99 32.37
N LEU A 686 -10.01 -30.93 32.94
CA LEU A 686 -9.22 -29.82 33.51
C LEU A 686 -8.95 -30.10 35.00
N GLN A 687 -7.67 -30.13 35.37
CA GLN A 687 -7.22 -30.07 36.76
C GLN A 687 -6.87 -28.64 37.14
N ARG A 688 -7.10 -28.28 38.41
CA ARG A 688 -6.87 -26.93 38.94
C ARG A 688 -5.98 -27.03 40.18
N ARG A 689 -4.96 -26.18 40.23
CA ARG A 689 -4.07 -26.04 41.39
C ARG A 689 -4.03 -24.59 41.82
N ALA A 690 -3.94 -24.33 43.13
CA ALA A 690 -3.73 -22.98 43.61
C ALA A 690 -2.40 -22.42 43.08
N ALA A 691 -2.42 -21.17 42.60
CA ALA A 691 -1.25 -20.50 42.05
C ALA A 691 -1.21 -19.05 42.49
N ALA A 692 -0.02 -18.44 42.37
CA ALA A 692 0.21 -17.03 42.59
C ALA A 692 1.07 -16.50 41.43
N LEU A 693 0.44 -15.88 40.42
CA LEU A 693 1.07 -15.34 39.21
C LEU A 693 0.37 -14.06 38.82
N MET A 694 1.14 -12.99 38.56
CA MET A 694 0.57 -11.79 37.93
C MET A 694 0.10 -12.08 36.49
N PRO A 695 -1.01 -11.53 36.06
CA PRO A 695 -1.79 -10.41 36.64
C PRO A 695 -2.91 -10.81 37.59
N TRP A 696 -3.01 -12.08 38.00
CA TRP A 696 -4.09 -12.59 38.86
C TRP A 696 -3.83 -12.31 40.34
N HIS A 697 -4.91 -12.33 41.11
CA HIS A 697 -4.89 -12.18 42.57
C HIS A 697 -4.28 -13.46 43.23
N PRO A 698 -3.27 -13.37 44.07
CA PRO A 698 -2.57 -14.57 44.61
C PRO A 698 -3.43 -15.56 45.39
N GLY A 699 -4.51 -15.09 45.99
CA GLY A 699 -5.48 -15.99 46.68
C GLY A 699 -6.66 -16.43 45.82
N ARG A 700 -6.72 -16.06 44.53
CA ARG A 700 -7.84 -16.37 43.61
C ARG A 700 -7.33 -16.63 42.18
N CYS A 701 -6.19 -17.28 42.08
CA CYS A 701 -5.57 -17.73 40.85
C CYS A 701 -5.47 -19.24 40.84
N ALA A 702 -5.84 -19.83 39.72
CA ALA A 702 -5.65 -21.27 39.47
C ALA A 702 -4.66 -21.45 38.31
N GLU A 703 -3.70 -22.34 38.53
CA GLU A 703 -2.96 -22.98 37.47
C GLU A 703 -3.86 -24.05 36.82
N LEU A 704 -3.93 -24.06 35.51
CA LEU A 704 -4.75 -24.95 34.69
C LEU A 704 -3.86 -26.07 34.14
N VAL A 705 -4.23 -27.31 34.45
CA VAL A 705 -3.43 -28.51 34.12
C VAL A 705 -4.28 -29.49 33.32
N ALA A 706 -3.78 -29.92 32.17
CA ALA A 706 -4.34 -31.01 31.37
C ALA A 706 -3.28 -32.08 31.14
N GLU A 707 -3.61 -33.35 31.35
CA GLU A 707 -2.70 -34.51 31.25
C GLU A 707 -1.35 -34.30 31.97
N GLY A 708 -1.39 -33.65 33.13
CA GLY A 708 -0.19 -33.35 33.93
C GLY A 708 0.65 -32.17 33.45
N GLN A 709 0.30 -31.54 32.32
CA GLN A 709 0.98 -30.38 31.78
C GLN A 709 0.22 -29.09 32.14
N VAL A 710 0.96 -28.06 32.58
CA VAL A 710 0.40 -26.70 32.77
C VAL A 710 0.09 -26.13 31.43
N ILE A 711 -1.17 -25.77 31.17
CA ILE A 711 -1.65 -25.16 29.94
C ILE A 711 -1.98 -23.69 30.10
N GLY A 712 -2.11 -23.15 31.31
CA GLY A 712 -2.42 -21.76 31.54
C GLY A 712 -2.86 -21.40 32.94
N HIS A 713 -3.49 -20.24 33.10
CA HIS A 713 -3.95 -19.67 34.36
C HIS A 713 -5.32 -19.03 34.22
N ALA A 714 -6.12 -19.09 35.26
CA ALA A 714 -7.41 -18.40 35.33
C ALA A 714 -7.65 -17.84 36.74
N GLY A 715 -8.43 -16.80 36.86
CA GLY A 715 -8.82 -16.26 38.16
C GLY A 715 -9.27 -14.82 38.14
N GLU A 716 -9.38 -14.24 39.33
CA GLU A 716 -9.68 -12.83 39.52
C GLU A 716 -8.41 -11.99 39.29
N LEU A 717 -8.50 -10.91 38.52
CA LEU A 717 -7.38 -10.01 38.32
C LEU A 717 -6.97 -9.29 39.61
N HIS A 718 -5.71 -9.02 39.77
CA HIS A 718 -5.19 -8.28 40.92
C HIS A 718 -5.81 -6.87 40.99
N PRO A 719 -6.21 -6.35 42.18
CA PRO A 719 -6.86 -5.04 42.30
C PRO A 719 -6.05 -3.87 41.72
N THR A 720 -4.72 -3.96 41.79
CA THR A 720 -3.83 -2.96 41.16
C THR A 720 -3.88 -3.01 39.62
N VAL A 721 -4.03 -4.19 39.04
CA VAL A 721 -4.18 -4.37 37.60
C VAL A 721 -5.53 -3.78 37.15
N CYS A 722 -6.64 -4.14 37.82
CA CYS A 722 -7.94 -3.56 37.48
C CYS A 722 -7.93 -2.03 37.51
N ARG A 723 -7.30 -1.42 38.55
CA ARG A 723 -7.22 0.03 38.69
C ARG A 723 -6.36 0.67 37.59
N LYS A 724 -5.17 0.12 37.30
CA LYS A 724 -4.26 0.64 36.24
C LYS A 724 -4.87 0.50 34.85
N ALA A 725 -5.55 -0.60 34.59
CA ALA A 725 -6.18 -0.90 33.30
C ALA A 725 -7.58 -0.29 33.15
N GLY A 726 -8.10 0.44 34.16
CA GLY A 726 -9.45 1.03 34.09
C GLY A 726 -10.59 0.02 34.09
N LEU A 727 -10.35 -1.20 34.58
CA LEU A 727 -11.35 -2.25 34.67
C LEU A 727 -12.16 -2.17 35.99
N PRO A 728 -13.42 -2.62 36.01
CA PRO A 728 -14.19 -2.80 37.21
C PRO A 728 -13.46 -3.68 38.23
N ALA A 729 -13.68 -3.45 39.52
CA ALA A 729 -13.14 -4.28 40.59
C ALA A 729 -13.67 -5.73 40.43
N ARG A 730 -12.78 -6.70 40.70
CA ARG A 730 -13.05 -8.14 40.59
C ARG A 730 -13.29 -8.64 39.16
N SER A 731 -12.83 -7.94 38.15
CA SER A 731 -12.72 -8.49 36.79
C SER A 731 -11.90 -9.78 36.80
N CYS A 732 -12.25 -10.72 35.96
CA CYS A 732 -11.63 -12.04 35.89
C CYS A 732 -11.03 -12.28 34.52
N ALA A 733 -9.94 -13.04 34.47
CA ALA A 733 -9.29 -13.41 33.22
C ALA A 733 -8.82 -14.85 33.21
N VAL A 734 -8.73 -15.41 32.04
CA VAL A 734 -8.13 -16.72 31.76
C VAL A 734 -7.23 -16.58 30.53
N GLU A 735 -6.10 -17.23 30.54
CA GLU A 735 -5.23 -17.39 29.37
C GLU A 735 -4.62 -18.78 29.38
N LEU A 736 -4.73 -19.48 28.26
CA LEU A 736 -4.18 -20.83 28.10
C LEU A 736 -3.54 -21.04 26.73
N ASP A 737 -2.55 -21.92 26.69
CA ASP A 737 -1.85 -22.36 25.49
C ASP A 737 -2.74 -23.35 24.73
N LEU A 738 -3.35 -22.88 23.64
CA LEU A 738 -4.26 -23.65 22.82
C LEU A 738 -3.54 -24.76 22.03
N ASP A 739 -2.31 -24.51 21.62
CA ASP A 739 -1.52 -25.54 20.92
C ASP A 739 -1.12 -26.66 21.87
N ALA A 740 -0.72 -26.37 23.11
CA ALA A 740 -0.45 -27.34 24.14
C ALA A 740 -1.70 -28.17 24.48
N LEU A 741 -2.86 -27.53 24.63
CA LEU A 741 -4.14 -28.16 24.84
C LEU A 741 -4.49 -29.14 23.69
N ILE A 742 -4.33 -28.72 22.45
CA ILE A 742 -4.63 -29.53 21.27
C ILE A 742 -3.64 -30.71 21.14
N ALA A 743 -2.38 -30.49 21.50
CA ALA A 743 -1.36 -31.53 21.46
C ALA A 743 -1.64 -32.63 22.52
N ALA A 744 -2.19 -32.28 23.67
CA ALA A 744 -2.58 -33.20 24.71
C ALA A 744 -3.90 -33.96 24.42
N ALA A 745 -4.70 -33.44 23.45
CA ALA A 745 -6.02 -33.99 23.15
C ALA A 745 -5.96 -35.46 22.64
N PRO A 746 -6.80 -36.35 23.16
CA PRO A 746 -6.89 -37.73 22.66
C PRO A 746 -7.36 -37.72 21.19
N GLY A 747 -6.80 -38.60 20.39
CA GLY A 747 -7.08 -38.62 18.94
C GLY A 747 -8.51 -39.04 18.53
N GLY A 748 -9.37 -39.30 19.46
CA GLY A 748 -10.79 -39.66 19.29
C GLY A 748 -11.48 -39.86 20.63
N GLY A 749 -12.77 -39.60 20.72
CA GLY A 749 -13.57 -39.90 21.90
C GLY A 749 -13.83 -41.38 22.00
N THR A 750 -13.49 -41.97 23.14
CA THR A 750 -13.91 -43.33 23.49
C THR A 750 -15.20 -43.26 24.28
N ILE A 751 -16.24 -43.91 23.79
CA ILE A 751 -17.47 -44.08 24.57
C ILE A 751 -17.23 -45.17 25.59
N ARG A 752 -17.36 -44.88 26.87
CA ARG A 752 -17.37 -45.94 27.93
C ARG A 752 -18.62 -46.76 27.75
N GLY A 753 -18.50 -48.05 27.93
CA GLY A 753 -19.64 -48.97 27.88
C GLY A 753 -20.71 -48.55 28.88
N LEU A 754 -21.95 -48.46 28.43
CA LEU A 754 -23.10 -48.21 29.33
C LEU A 754 -23.43 -49.49 30.07
N SER A 755 -23.29 -49.49 31.39
CA SER A 755 -23.76 -50.60 32.21
C SER A 755 -25.28 -50.54 32.35
N THR A 756 -25.93 -51.69 32.22
CA THR A 756 -27.37 -51.86 32.43
C THR A 756 -27.73 -52.20 33.89
N PHE A 757 -26.73 -52.36 34.75
CA PHE A 757 -26.95 -52.69 36.14
C PHE A 757 -27.20 -51.45 36.99
N PRO A 758 -27.98 -51.54 38.07
CA PRO A 758 -28.31 -50.43 38.94
C PRO A 758 -27.05 -49.92 39.67
N VAL A 759 -27.07 -48.62 39.97
CA VAL A 759 -26.01 -47.96 40.74
C VAL A 759 -26.29 -48.05 42.21
N ALA A 760 -25.28 -48.34 43.01
CA ALA A 760 -25.31 -48.15 44.47
C ALA A 760 -24.79 -46.75 44.80
N LYS A 761 -25.41 -46.03 45.71
CA LYS A 761 -25.02 -44.66 46.12
C LYS A 761 -24.64 -44.69 47.59
N GLU A 762 -23.47 -44.15 47.87
CA GLU A 762 -22.92 -43.99 49.19
C GLU A 762 -22.44 -42.57 49.40
N ASP A 763 -22.75 -41.93 50.50
CA ASP A 763 -22.28 -40.61 50.85
C ASP A 763 -21.23 -40.69 51.96
N VAL A 764 -20.17 -39.97 51.84
CA VAL A 764 -19.08 -39.91 52.84
C VAL A 764 -18.77 -38.44 53.15
N ALA A 765 -18.67 -38.10 54.42
CA ALA A 765 -18.23 -36.81 54.90
C ALA A 765 -16.86 -36.95 55.57
N LEU A 766 -15.87 -36.30 55.04
CA LEU A 766 -14.50 -36.39 55.45
C LEU A 766 -13.99 -35.07 56.02
N VAL A 767 -13.50 -35.07 57.26
CA VAL A 767 -12.87 -33.92 57.89
C VAL A 767 -11.39 -33.92 57.58
N VAL A 768 -10.92 -32.86 56.99
CA VAL A 768 -9.53 -32.63 56.58
C VAL A 768 -9.02 -31.30 57.11
N ASP A 769 -7.72 -31.12 57.11
CA ASP A 769 -7.10 -29.81 57.38
C ASP A 769 -7.49 -28.79 56.27
N GLU A 770 -7.59 -27.53 56.62
CA GLU A 770 -8.08 -26.46 55.70
C GLU A 770 -7.25 -26.37 54.43
N GLU A 771 -5.92 -26.68 54.51
CA GLU A 771 -5.02 -26.63 53.37
C GLU A 771 -5.22 -27.81 52.38
N VAL A 772 -5.82 -28.91 52.78
CA VAL A 772 -6.07 -30.06 51.90
C VAL A 772 -7.19 -29.71 50.92
N SER A 773 -6.90 -29.77 49.63
CA SER A 773 -7.89 -29.45 48.60
C SER A 773 -8.91 -30.57 48.43
N ALA A 774 -10.14 -30.22 48.03
CA ALA A 774 -11.17 -31.22 47.68
C ALA A 774 -10.73 -32.12 46.53
N ALA A 775 -9.90 -31.63 45.61
CA ALA A 775 -9.32 -32.42 44.53
C ALA A 775 -8.42 -33.54 45.03
N GLN A 776 -7.54 -33.27 45.99
CA GLN A 776 -6.67 -34.28 46.61
C GLN A 776 -7.50 -35.41 47.31
N VAL A 777 -8.55 -35.01 48.02
CA VAL A 777 -9.45 -35.98 48.65
C VAL A 777 -10.19 -36.82 47.61
N ARG A 778 -10.72 -36.17 46.56
CA ARG A 778 -11.39 -36.84 45.44
C ARG A 778 -10.46 -37.85 44.73
N GLU A 779 -9.22 -37.43 44.43
CA GLU A 779 -8.21 -38.31 43.82
C GLU A 779 -7.91 -39.54 44.72
N ALA A 780 -7.80 -39.33 46.03
CA ALA A 780 -7.59 -40.41 46.99
C ALA A 780 -8.78 -41.37 47.05
N LEU A 781 -10.03 -40.84 47.06
CA LEU A 781 -11.25 -41.64 47.01
C LEU A 781 -11.34 -42.46 45.72
N VAL A 782 -11.04 -41.85 44.56
CA VAL A 782 -11.03 -42.55 43.26
C VAL A 782 -9.98 -43.66 43.25
N ALA A 783 -8.76 -43.36 43.72
CA ALA A 783 -7.68 -44.36 43.81
C ALA A 783 -7.99 -45.51 44.76
N GLY A 784 -8.76 -45.26 45.82
CA GLY A 784 -9.14 -46.30 46.79
C GLY A 784 -10.39 -47.10 46.43
N GLY A 785 -11.35 -46.50 45.72
CA GLY A 785 -12.64 -47.11 45.36
C GLY A 785 -12.56 -48.14 44.23
N GLY A 786 -11.43 -48.22 43.51
CA GLY A 786 -11.15 -49.24 42.50
C GLY A 786 -12.14 -49.27 41.33
N GLU A 787 -12.27 -50.41 40.65
CA GLU A 787 -13.06 -50.53 39.41
C GLU A 787 -14.59 -50.40 39.63
N LEU A 788 -15.05 -50.58 40.86
CA LEU A 788 -16.48 -50.43 41.17
C LEU A 788 -16.92 -48.97 41.31
N LEU A 789 -16.00 -48.02 41.50
CA LEU A 789 -16.30 -46.61 41.68
C LEU A 789 -16.49 -45.92 40.31
N GLU A 790 -17.75 -45.62 39.97
CA GLU A 790 -18.15 -44.97 38.72
C GLU A 790 -17.89 -43.46 38.73
N SER A 791 -18.27 -42.75 39.83
CA SER A 791 -18.03 -41.32 40.00
C SER A 791 -17.94 -40.91 41.46
N VAL A 792 -17.25 -39.79 41.72
CA VAL A 792 -17.13 -39.11 43.02
C VAL A 792 -17.48 -37.64 42.82
N GLU A 793 -18.53 -37.19 43.50
CA GLU A 793 -19.01 -35.80 43.39
C GLU A 793 -19.00 -35.14 44.77
N LEU A 794 -18.36 -33.94 44.87
CA LEU A 794 -18.41 -33.09 46.04
C LEU A 794 -19.76 -32.36 46.05
N PHE A 795 -20.56 -32.53 47.08
CA PHE A 795 -21.87 -31.87 47.16
C PHE A 795 -22.02 -30.90 48.35
N ASP A 796 -21.12 -30.96 49.35
CA ASP A 796 -21.13 -30.06 50.48
C ASP A 796 -19.73 -29.79 51.04
N VAL A 797 -19.51 -28.54 51.48
CA VAL A 797 -18.29 -28.08 52.16
C VAL A 797 -18.72 -27.32 53.42
N TYR A 798 -18.36 -27.83 54.56
CA TYR A 798 -18.67 -27.21 55.84
C TYR A 798 -17.39 -26.84 56.58
N ALA A 799 -17.25 -25.56 56.97
CA ALA A 799 -16.21 -25.03 57.84
C ALA A 799 -16.88 -24.33 59.01
N GLY A 800 -16.65 -24.78 60.24
CA GLY A 800 -17.24 -24.18 61.42
C GLY A 800 -16.85 -24.93 62.68
N GLU A 801 -17.39 -24.52 63.86
CA GLU A 801 -16.93 -24.95 65.16
C GLU A 801 -17.03 -26.49 65.38
N GLN A 802 -17.93 -27.18 64.64
CA GLN A 802 -18.14 -28.64 64.79
C GLN A 802 -17.02 -29.48 64.19
N VAL A 803 -16.16 -28.93 63.33
CA VAL A 803 -15.07 -29.68 62.69
C VAL A 803 -13.71 -29.29 63.25
N GLY A 804 -13.65 -28.27 64.11
CA GLY A 804 -12.44 -27.72 64.73
C GLY A 804 -11.80 -26.57 63.98
N GLU A 805 -10.91 -25.84 64.67
CA GLU A 805 -10.15 -24.75 64.04
C GLU A 805 -9.22 -25.30 62.96
N HIS A 806 -9.08 -24.56 61.83
CA HIS A 806 -8.24 -24.91 60.68
C HIS A 806 -8.64 -26.24 60.02
N ARG A 807 -9.89 -26.68 60.15
CA ARG A 807 -10.41 -27.92 59.53
C ARG A 807 -11.70 -27.64 58.77
N LYS A 808 -11.96 -28.46 57.76
CA LYS A 808 -13.20 -28.46 56.99
C LYS A 808 -13.69 -29.87 56.76
N SER A 809 -15.01 -30.01 56.64
CA SER A 809 -15.68 -31.25 56.24
C SER A 809 -16.04 -31.18 54.77
N LEU A 810 -15.65 -32.16 53.99
CA LEU A 810 -15.97 -32.34 52.59
C LEU A 810 -16.91 -33.52 52.45
N ALA A 811 -18.10 -33.31 51.90
CA ALA A 811 -19.06 -34.37 51.69
C ALA A 811 -19.12 -34.79 50.23
N PHE A 812 -18.83 -36.05 49.96
CA PHE A 812 -18.80 -36.63 48.63
C PHE A 812 -19.87 -37.69 48.47
N SER A 813 -20.56 -37.69 47.33
CA SER A 813 -21.41 -38.76 46.86
C SER A 813 -20.62 -39.72 45.98
N LEU A 814 -20.56 -40.95 46.34
CA LEU A 814 -19.91 -42.04 45.64
C LEU A 814 -20.96 -42.82 44.84
N ARG A 815 -20.75 -43.01 43.57
CA ARG A 815 -21.56 -43.89 42.71
C ARG A 815 -20.75 -45.13 42.42
N LEU A 816 -21.30 -46.29 42.85
CA LEU A 816 -20.63 -47.59 42.71
C LEU A 816 -21.45 -48.47 41.77
N ARG A 817 -20.80 -49.15 40.84
CA ARG A 817 -21.45 -50.00 39.86
C ARG A 817 -20.48 -51.05 39.32
N ALA A 818 -20.95 -52.29 39.23
CA ALA A 818 -20.22 -53.30 38.49
C ALA A 818 -20.64 -53.39 37.04
N ALA A 819 -19.73 -53.77 36.16
CA ALA A 819 -19.98 -53.86 34.72
C ALA A 819 -20.83 -55.10 34.35
N ASP A 820 -20.83 -56.13 35.19
CA ASP A 820 -21.30 -57.49 34.91
C ASP A 820 -22.41 -58.01 35.86
N ARG A 821 -22.74 -57.27 36.95
CA ARG A 821 -23.71 -57.70 37.95
C ARG A 821 -24.30 -56.53 38.75
N THR A 822 -25.37 -56.74 39.47
CA THR A 822 -25.85 -55.87 40.53
C THR A 822 -24.99 -56.01 41.76
N LEU A 823 -24.53 -54.91 42.35
CA LEU A 823 -23.75 -54.90 43.58
C LEU A 823 -24.65 -55.22 44.76
N THR A 824 -24.13 -56.01 45.72
CA THR A 824 -24.72 -56.19 47.06
C THR A 824 -24.33 -54.97 47.94
N ASP A 825 -25.12 -54.68 48.95
CA ASP A 825 -24.83 -53.67 49.97
C ASP A 825 -23.45 -53.84 50.61
N ALA A 826 -23.03 -55.13 50.83
CA ALA A 826 -21.72 -55.42 51.38
C ALA A 826 -20.55 -55.10 50.47
N GLU A 827 -20.67 -55.35 49.16
CA GLU A 827 -19.66 -54.99 48.17
C GLU A 827 -19.57 -53.50 48.02
N ALA A 828 -20.70 -52.74 48.02
CA ALA A 828 -20.71 -51.32 47.98
C ALA A 828 -20.07 -50.70 49.25
N ALA A 829 -20.38 -51.21 50.43
CA ALA A 829 -19.76 -50.76 51.66
C ALA A 829 -18.24 -51.01 51.68
N GLU A 830 -17.78 -52.25 51.24
CA GLU A 830 -16.35 -52.51 51.12
C GLU A 830 -15.60 -51.58 50.22
N ALA A 831 -16.14 -51.22 49.02
CA ALA A 831 -15.55 -50.28 48.10
C ALA A 831 -15.50 -48.86 48.67
N ARG A 832 -16.59 -48.43 49.37
CA ARG A 832 -16.63 -47.14 50.08
C ARG A 832 -15.55 -47.09 51.17
N ASP A 833 -15.48 -48.13 52.00
CA ASP A 833 -14.55 -48.20 53.14
C ASP A 833 -13.09 -48.18 52.62
N ALA A 834 -12.79 -48.86 51.52
CA ALA A 834 -11.50 -48.83 50.87
C ALA A 834 -11.15 -47.43 50.34
N ALA A 835 -12.12 -46.71 49.70
CA ALA A 835 -11.98 -45.34 49.26
C ALA A 835 -11.67 -44.38 50.44
N VAL A 836 -12.42 -44.52 51.52
CA VAL A 836 -12.23 -43.74 52.77
C VAL A 836 -10.84 -44.00 53.36
N ALA A 837 -10.47 -45.24 53.53
CA ALA A 837 -9.16 -45.61 54.07
C ALA A 837 -8.01 -45.02 53.26
N ARG A 838 -8.15 -44.98 51.95
CA ARG A 838 -7.14 -44.33 51.08
C ARG A 838 -7.08 -42.82 51.30
N ALA A 839 -8.22 -42.18 51.45
CA ALA A 839 -8.29 -40.74 51.77
C ALA A 839 -7.69 -40.41 53.16
N GLU A 840 -7.95 -41.30 54.16
CA GLU A 840 -7.32 -41.17 55.46
C GLU A 840 -5.79 -41.27 55.37
N GLN A 841 -5.30 -42.26 54.62
CA GLN A 841 -3.86 -42.50 54.47
C GLN A 841 -3.14 -41.34 53.75
N VAL A 842 -3.74 -40.80 52.68
CA VAL A 842 -3.07 -39.84 51.80
C VAL A 842 -3.29 -38.39 52.26
N CYS A 843 -4.48 -38.07 52.70
CA CYS A 843 -4.92 -36.72 53.03
C CYS A 843 -5.05 -36.44 54.53
N GLY A 844 -4.83 -37.44 55.39
CA GLY A 844 -5.10 -37.31 56.81
C GLY A 844 -6.59 -37.12 57.12
N ALA A 845 -7.46 -37.54 56.22
CA ALA A 845 -8.89 -37.40 56.34
C ALA A 845 -9.44 -38.21 57.54
N GLN A 846 -10.50 -37.71 58.12
CA GLN A 846 -11.23 -38.44 59.18
C GLN A 846 -12.70 -38.54 58.81
N LEU A 847 -13.23 -39.77 58.77
CA LEU A 847 -14.65 -39.96 58.50
C LEU A 847 -15.48 -39.34 59.67
N ARG A 848 -16.38 -38.41 59.29
CA ARG A 848 -17.25 -37.76 60.22
C ARG A 848 -18.37 -38.77 60.63
N ALA A 849 -18.40 -39.12 61.88
CA ALA A 849 -19.52 -39.94 62.42
C ALA A 849 -20.83 -39.15 62.23
N GLN A 850 -21.86 -39.86 61.75
CA GLN A 850 -23.21 -39.33 61.60
C GLN A 850 -23.81 -38.82 62.90
#